data_d903bb2235f31eb1d3924a12f3e6dc96
#
_entry.id   d903bb2235f31eb1d3924a12f3e6dc96
#
_cell.length_a   1.000
_cell.length_b   1.000
_cell.length_c   1.000
_cell.angle_alpha   90.00
_cell.angle_beta   90.00
_cell.angle_gamma   90.00
#
_symmetry.space_group_name_H-M   'P 1'
#
loop_
_entity.id
_entity.type
_entity.pdbx_description
1 polymer ?
#
loop_
_entity_poly.entity_id
_entity_poly.type
_entity_poly.pdbx_seq_one_letter_code
_entity_poly.pdbx_strand_id
1 'polypeptide(L)'
;MNNNFNNFGSDFGSMNDLFNQLMGNMGGYSTENRRYKINGREVTPEEFAFYRQTGRLPSNEEMQAAQAAQQGKMKQDGILAKLGTNLTQQARDGKLDPVIGRNKEIQETAEILARRTKNNPVLVGDAGVGKTAVVEGLAQAIVNGDVPAAIKNKEIISIDISGLEAGTQYRGSFEENIQNLIKEVKAAGNIILFFDEIHQILGAGSTGDGQGSKGLADILKPALSRGEMTVIGATTQDEYRNTIMKNAALARRFNEVKVNAPSPEDTFKILQGIRPLYEAHHNIELPDAVLKAAVDYSVQYIPQRSLPDKAIDLIDVTAAHLASQHPVTDIKTLEADIAEAKAKQEEFAQKEDYESAINEKMRIQKLQEEIDKHTDNQKVVAQVNDVAEAVERMTGIPVSQMGASDIERLKDMKSRLQAHVIGQDKAVEAVSKAIRRNRAGFDEGNRPIGSFLFVGPTGVGKTELAKQLALDMFGNKDAIIRLDMSEYSDRTAVSKLIGATAGYVGYEDNSNTLTERVRRNPYSIVLFDEIEKADPQVITLLLQVLDDGRLTDGQGNTVNFKNTVIIATSNAGFGYGQDKDDENKVDVMDRIAPFFRPEFLNRFNAVIEFNQLKKEDLKQIVDLMLDQVNKTLAKKEITLDVTEAAKELLMEQGYDKTMGARPLRRVIESEIRDNVTDFYLDHIDAKHLLADVVDGHIVISDKDAANTSDDKSADDKVADDGKQADDAASKDNK
;
A
#
# COMPACT_ATOMS: atom_id res chain seq x y z
N MET A 1 -15.92 -64.53 36.93
CA MET A 1 -16.65 -63.53 37.72
C MET A 1 -16.38 -62.16 37.15
N ASN A 2 -17.43 -61.63 36.59
CA ASN A 2 -17.79 -60.24 36.34
C ASN A 2 -16.74 -59.20 35.89
N ASN A 3 -17.06 -58.78 34.64
CA ASN A 3 -17.18 -57.38 34.20
C ASN A 3 -15.97 -56.47 34.32
N ASN A 4 -15.36 -56.27 33.16
CA ASN A 4 -14.99 -54.94 32.69
C ASN A 4 -14.69 -55.01 31.19
N PHE A 5 -15.76 -55.00 30.39
CA PHE A 5 -15.73 -54.73 28.94
C PHE A 5 -16.71 -53.59 28.68
N ASN A 6 -16.29 -52.37 28.94
CA ASN A 6 -16.93 -51.17 28.39
C ASN A 6 -15.96 -49.98 28.61
N ASN A 7 -15.01 -49.86 27.71
CA ASN A 7 -14.39 -48.59 27.31
C ASN A 7 -13.32 -48.83 26.22
N PHE A 8 -13.77 -49.21 25.04
CA PHE A 8 -12.97 -49.18 23.81
C PHE A 8 -13.92 -48.82 22.64
N GLY A 9 -14.24 -47.59 22.55
CA GLY A 9 -15.03 -47.10 21.43
C GLY A 9 -14.72 -45.62 21.25
N SER A 10 -13.70 -45.29 20.44
CA SER A 10 -13.61 -44.09 19.62
C SER A 10 -12.22 -43.78 19.04
N ASP A 11 -11.36 -44.78 18.82
CA ASP A 11 -10.06 -44.48 18.17
C ASP A 11 -9.55 -45.62 17.26
N PHE A 12 -10.43 -46.20 16.45
CA PHE A 12 -9.97 -47.02 15.33
C PHE A 12 -10.68 -46.56 14.06
N GLY A 13 -9.91 -45.90 13.22
CA GLY A 13 -10.21 -45.72 11.81
C GLY A 13 -10.57 -47.05 11.18
N SER A 14 -11.28 -47.03 10.07
CA SER A 14 -12.02 -48.11 9.43
C SER A 14 -11.32 -49.49 9.50
N MET A 15 -12.13 -50.54 9.54
CA MET A 15 -11.67 -51.96 9.49
C MET A 15 -10.63 -52.22 8.37
N ASN A 16 -10.52 -51.34 7.41
CA ASN A 16 -9.51 -51.34 6.33
C ASN A 16 -8.11 -50.97 6.82
N ASP A 17 -7.98 -50.09 7.79
CA ASP A 17 -6.65 -49.69 8.32
C ASP A 17 -6.08 -50.80 9.19
N LEU A 18 -6.91 -51.51 9.94
CA LEU A 18 -6.50 -52.70 10.71
C LEU A 18 -6.07 -53.84 9.78
N PHE A 19 -6.74 -54.01 8.64
CA PHE A 19 -6.43 -55.03 7.64
C PHE A 19 -5.12 -54.71 6.91
N ASN A 20 -4.87 -53.46 6.57
CA ASN A 20 -3.61 -53.03 5.95
C ASN A 20 -2.44 -53.11 6.91
N GLN A 21 -2.62 -52.85 8.19
CA GLN A 21 -1.60 -52.95 9.23
C GLN A 21 -1.27 -54.41 9.54
N LEU A 22 -2.26 -55.33 9.46
CA LEU A 22 -2.01 -56.78 9.67
C LEU A 22 -1.33 -57.44 8.46
N MET A 23 -1.59 -56.93 7.23
CA MET A 23 -1.01 -57.46 6.00
C MET A 23 0.37 -56.88 5.67
N GLY A 24 0.68 -55.68 6.18
CA GLY A 24 2.01 -55.03 6.00
C GLY A 24 3.14 -55.72 6.77
N ASN A 25 2.83 -56.57 7.72
CA ASN A 25 3.82 -57.26 8.57
C ASN A 25 4.13 -58.73 8.15
N MET A 26 3.51 -59.21 7.07
CA MET A 26 3.84 -60.52 6.49
C MET A 26 4.51 -60.32 5.12
N GLY A 27 5.81 -60.47 5.11
CA GLY A 27 6.71 -60.24 3.98
C GLY A 27 6.24 -60.80 2.65
N GLY A 28 6.40 -59.95 1.65
CA GLY A 28 6.71 -60.20 0.26
C GLY A 28 6.08 -61.39 -0.45
N TYR A 29 4.84 -61.27 -0.95
CA TYR A 29 4.35 -62.01 -2.10
C TYR A 29 3.44 -61.12 -2.95
N SER A 30 3.75 -61.01 -4.24
CA SER A 30 2.99 -60.28 -5.25
C SER A 30 1.52 -60.75 -5.32
N THR A 31 0.59 -59.81 -5.30
CA THR A 31 -0.87 -60.03 -5.28
C THR A 31 -1.47 -60.43 -6.64
N GLU A 32 -0.68 -60.75 -7.64
CA GLU A 32 -1.16 -60.93 -9.04
C GLU A 32 -1.80 -62.28 -9.37
N ASN A 33 -1.91 -63.23 -8.45
CA ASN A 33 -2.42 -64.55 -8.78
C ASN A 33 -3.36 -65.23 -7.73
N ARG A 34 -4.18 -64.45 -6.99
CA ARG A 34 -5.21 -65.05 -6.13
C ARG A 34 -6.50 -65.26 -6.92
N ARG A 35 -6.85 -66.49 -7.26
CA ARG A 35 -8.16 -66.85 -7.82
C ARG A 35 -9.18 -67.01 -6.70
N TYR A 36 -10.24 -66.19 -6.71
CA TYR A 36 -11.34 -66.26 -5.76
C TYR A 36 -12.46 -67.13 -6.36
N LYS A 37 -13.05 -68.00 -5.55
CA LYS A 37 -14.19 -68.85 -5.96
C LYS A 37 -15.31 -68.74 -4.96
N ILE A 38 -16.53 -68.51 -5.45
CA ILE A 38 -17.78 -68.54 -4.70
C ILE A 38 -18.68 -69.63 -5.34
N ASN A 39 -19.13 -70.60 -4.58
CA ASN A 39 -19.93 -71.74 -5.06
C ASN A 39 -19.41 -72.41 -6.34
N GLY A 40 -18.09 -72.54 -6.47
CA GLY A 40 -17.43 -73.21 -7.62
C GLY A 40 -17.19 -72.30 -8.84
N ARG A 41 -17.72 -71.10 -8.86
CA ARG A 41 -17.50 -70.08 -9.92
C ARG A 41 -16.29 -69.18 -9.59
N GLU A 42 -15.41 -68.99 -10.53
CA GLU A 42 -14.35 -67.97 -10.38
C GLU A 42 -14.95 -66.59 -10.43
N VAL A 43 -14.58 -65.75 -9.46
CA VAL A 43 -15.06 -64.37 -9.29
C VAL A 43 -13.88 -63.39 -9.19
N THR A 44 -14.11 -62.14 -9.59
CA THR A 44 -13.10 -61.11 -9.43
C THR A 44 -12.90 -60.71 -7.96
N PRO A 45 -11.79 -60.12 -7.58
CA PRO A 45 -11.56 -59.63 -6.22
C PRO A 45 -12.66 -58.71 -5.74
N GLU A 46 -13.22 -57.90 -6.65
CA GLU A 46 -14.30 -56.92 -6.38
C GLU A 46 -15.64 -57.64 -6.15
N GLU A 47 -16.00 -58.62 -6.96
CA GLU A 47 -17.18 -59.48 -6.76
C GLU A 47 -17.09 -60.25 -5.43
N PHE A 48 -15.88 -60.67 -5.05
CA PHE A 48 -15.65 -61.37 -3.79
C PHE A 48 -15.80 -60.44 -2.59
N ALA A 49 -15.30 -59.19 -2.67
CA ALA A 49 -15.48 -58.16 -1.64
C ALA A 49 -16.93 -57.80 -1.45
N PHE A 50 -17.68 -57.61 -2.54
CA PHE A 50 -19.12 -57.30 -2.52
C PHE A 50 -19.96 -58.47 -1.90
N TYR A 51 -19.63 -59.72 -2.29
CA TYR A 51 -20.25 -60.91 -1.71
C TYR A 51 -20.03 -61.01 -0.20
N ARG A 52 -18.82 -60.67 0.25
CA ARG A 52 -18.47 -60.70 1.67
C ARG A 52 -19.26 -59.67 2.50
N GLN A 53 -19.63 -58.54 1.90
CA GLN A 53 -20.44 -57.52 2.57
C GLN A 53 -21.94 -57.77 2.51
N THR A 54 -22.44 -58.27 1.39
CA THR A 54 -23.88 -58.34 1.10
C THR A 54 -24.46 -59.75 1.10
N GLY A 55 -23.60 -60.79 1.08
CA GLY A 55 -24.01 -62.21 1.02
C GLY A 55 -24.52 -62.65 -0.37
N ARG A 56 -24.48 -61.78 -1.39
CA ARG A 56 -24.93 -62.09 -2.78
C ARG A 56 -23.89 -61.57 -3.79
N LEU A 57 -23.89 -62.12 -5.00
CA LEU A 57 -23.11 -61.60 -6.10
C LEU A 57 -23.75 -60.30 -6.64
N PRO A 58 -22.93 -59.27 -7.03
CA PRO A 58 -23.42 -58.02 -7.60
C PRO A 58 -24.09 -58.25 -8.96
N SER A 59 -25.10 -57.47 -9.29
CA SER A 59 -25.67 -57.44 -10.62
C SER A 59 -24.76 -56.70 -11.59
N ASN A 60 -24.93 -56.89 -12.91
CA ASN A 60 -24.12 -56.20 -13.93
C ASN A 60 -24.27 -54.67 -13.83
N GLU A 61 -25.43 -54.15 -13.41
CA GLU A 61 -25.69 -52.73 -13.22
C GLU A 61 -24.94 -52.21 -11.96
N GLU A 62 -24.95 -52.99 -10.87
CA GLU A 62 -24.23 -52.64 -9.64
C GLU A 62 -22.69 -52.67 -9.85
N MET A 63 -22.19 -53.60 -10.68
CA MET A 63 -20.78 -53.66 -11.03
C MET A 63 -20.37 -52.47 -11.94
N GLN A 64 -21.25 -52.08 -12.92
CA GLN A 64 -21.00 -50.89 -13.75
C GLN A 64 -21.03 -49.60 -12.93
N ALA A 65 -21.97 -49.49 -11.97
CA ALA A 65 -22.06 -48.38 -11.07
C ALA A 65 -20.83 -48.31 -10.11
N ALA A 66 -20.37 -49.45 -9.60
CA ALA A 66 -19.18 -49.50 -8.76
C ALA A 66 -17.89 -49.16 -9.54
N GLN A 67 -17.76 -49.65 -10.78
CA GLN A 67 -16.67 -49.30 -11.68
C GLN A 67 -16.69 -47.86 -12.11
N ALA A 68 -17.87 -47.27 -12.36
CA ALA A 68 -18.02 -45.83 -12.64
C ALA A 68 -17.67 -44.97 -11.42
N ALA A 69 -18.06 -45.41 -10.22
CA ALA A 69 -17.69 -44.75 -8.97
C ALA A 69 -16.18 -44.87 -8.61
N GLN A 70 -15.52 -45.95 -9.01
CA GLN A 70 -14.05 -46.11 -8.83
C GLN A 70 -13.26 -45.34 -9.89
N GLN A 71 -13.78 -45.18 -11.10
CA GLN A 71 -13.16 -44.36 -12.13
C GLN A 71 -13.25 -42.86 -11.83
N GLY A 72 -14.22 -42.42 -10.99
CA GLY A 72 -14.37 -41.03 -10.55
C GLY A 72 -13.56 -40.65 -9.30
N LYS A 73 -12.97 -41.63 -8.58
CA LYS A 73 -12.11 -41.32 -7.43
C LYS A 73 -10.68 -41.07 -7.90
N MET A 74 -10.20 -39.83 -7.72
CA MET A 74 -8.78 -39.49 -7.84
C MET A 74 -7.94 -40.55 -7.10
N LYS A 75 -6.89 -41.07 -7.74
CA LYS A 75 -5.91 -41.89 -7.03
C LYS A 75 -5.33 -41.05 -5.90
N GLN A 76 -5.43 -41.51 -4.66
CA GLN A 76 -4.98 -40.77 -3.47
C GLN A 76 -3.48 -40.35 -3.54
N ASP A 77 -2.67 -41.00 -4.37
CA ASP A 77 -1.27 -40.71 -4.60
C ASP A 77 -0.95 -39.96 -5.91
N GLY A 78 -1.95 -39.53 -6.65
CA GLY A 78 -1.80 -38.82 -7.93
C GLY A 78 -1.31 -37.38 -7.78
N ILE A 79 -0.75 -36.81 -8.86
CA ILE A 79 -0.31 -35.42 -8.90
C ILE A 79 -1.51 -34.47 -8.73
N LEU A 80 -2.66 -34.81 -9.31
CA LEU A 80 -3.91 -34.08 -9.14
C LEU A 80 -4.38 -34.01 -7.68
N ALA A 81 -4.14 -35.08 -6.90
CA ALA A 81 -4.51 -35.09 -5.49
C ALA A 81 -3.52 -34.30 -4.61
N LYS A 82 -2.24 -34.26 -5.00
CA LYS A 82 -1.17 -33.60 -4.24
C LYS A 82 -1.10 -32.09 -4.50
N LEU A 83 -1.29 -31.66 -5.74
CA LEU A 83 -1.08 -30.27 -6.18
C LEU A 83 -2.34 -29.60 -6.70
N GLY A 84 -3.45 -30.32 -6.77
CA GLY A 84 -4.73 -29.82 -7.29
C GLY A 84 -5.73 -29.51 -6.19
N THR A 85 -6.32 -28.32 -6.27
CA THR A 85 -7.48 -27.91 -5.46
C THR A 85 -8.74 -28.08 -6.28
N ASN A 86 -9.66 -28.94 -5.86
CA ASN A 86 -10.93 -29.17 -6.58
C ASN A 86 -11.94 -28.07 -6.23
N LEU A 87 -12.06 -27.05 -7.10
CA LEU A 87 -12.99 -25.91 -6.90
C LEU A 87 -14.47 -26.37 -6.97
N THR A 88 -14.78 -27.35 -7.83
CA THR A 88 -16.17 -27.86 -7.92
C THR A 88 -16.56 -28.62 -6.65
N GLN A 89 -15.64 -29.30 -6.00
CA GLN A 89 -15.89 -29.93 -4.71
C GLN A 89 -16.06 -28.88 -3.60
N GLN A 90 -15.21 -27.84 -3.58
CA GLN A 90 -15.37 -26.72 -2.64
C GLN A 90 -16.71 -26.01 -2.82
N ALA A 91 -17.18 -25.86 -4.07
CA ALA A 91 -18.51 -25.30 -4.36
C ALA A 91 -19.64 -26.18 -3.78
N ARG A 92 -19.53 -27.52 -3.90
CA ARG A 92 -20.49 -28.45 -3.29
C ARG A 92 -20.49 -28.39 -1.76
N ASP A 93 -19.31 -28.18 -1.18
CA ASP A 93 -19.11 -28.07 0.26
C ASP A 93 -19.52 -26.69 0.81
N GLY A 94 -19.89 -25.73 -0.05
CA GLY A 94 -20.24 -24.36 0.33
C GLY A 94 -19.05 -23.53 0.88
N LYS A 95 -17.82 -23.87 0.46
CA LYS A 95 -16.59 -23.23 0.93
C LYS A 95 -16.12 -22.09 0.05
N LEU A 96 -16.74 -21.88 -1.11
CA LEU A 96 -16.40 -20.79 -2.01
C LEU A 96 -17.23 -19.55 -1.68
N ASP A 97 -16.60 -18.41 -1.81
CA ASP A 97 -17.25 -17.11 -1.64
C ASP A 97 -18.30 -16.87 -2.73
N PRO A 98 -19.37 -16.12 -2.45
CA PRO A 98 -20.40 -15.79 -3.43
C PRO A 98 -19.81 -14.89 -4.54
N VAL A 99 -19.94 -15.30 -5.79
CA VAL A 99 -19.46 -14.51 -6.94
C VAL A 99 -20.57 -13.60 -7.45
N ILE A 100 -20.30 -12.31 -7.43
CA ILE A 100 -21.28 -11.26 -7.75
C ILE A 100 -20.79 -10.45 -8.97
N GLY A 101 -21.73 -10.16 -9.89
CA GLY A 101 -21.49 -9.25 -11.01
C GLY A 101 -20.65 -9.80 -12.16
N ARG A 102 -20.36 -11.13 -12.20
CA ARG A 102 -19.51 -11.78 -13.24
C ARG A 102 -20.30 -12.74 -14.16
N ASN A 103 -21.59 -12.62 -14.22
CA ASN A 103 -22.44 -13.54 -14.97
C ASN A 103 -22.09 -13.61 -16.46
N LYS A 104 -21.69 -12.49 -17.07
CA LYS A 104 -21.31 -12.43 -18.49
C LYS A 104 -20.03 -13.20 -18.76
N GLU A 105 -18.99 -12.96 -17.97
CA GLU A 105 -17.69 -13.61 -18.11
C GLU A 105 -17.78 -15.10 -17.79
N ILE A 106 -18.59 -15.50 -16.79
CA ILE A 106 -18.87 -16.90 -16.47
C ILE A 106 -19.59 -17.59 -17.64
N GLN A 107 -20.62 -16.97 -18.20
CA GLN A 107 -21.36 -17.51 -19.34
C GLN A 107 -20.46 -17.65 -20.58
N GLU A 108 -19.69 -16.61 -20.92
CA GLU A 108 -18.75 -16.63 -22.06
C GLU A 108 -17.70 -17.73 -21.87
N THR A 109 -17.16 -17.90 -20.67
CA THR A 109 -16.21 -18.96 -20.34
C THR A 109 -16.85 -20.35 -20.51
N ALA A 110 -18.07 -20.54 -20.02
CA ALA A 110 -18.83 -21.78 -20.18
C ALA A 110 -19.14 -22.10 -21.64
N GLU A 111 -19.51 -21.10 -22.45
CA GLU A 111 -19.76 -21.26 -23.88
C GLU A 111 -18.47 -21.66 -24.66
N ILE A 112 -17.32 -21.06 -24.31
CA ILE A 112 -16.02 -21.43 -24.91
C ILE A 112 -15.69 -22.89 -24.57
N LEU A 113 -15.83 -23.28 -23.32
CA LEU A 113 -15.57 -24.65 -22.85
C LEU A 113 -16.47 -25.70 -23.54
N ALA A 114 -17.68 -25.32 -23.91
CA ALA A 114 -18.63 -26.19 -24.63
C ALA A 114 -18.33 -26.35 -26.12
N ARG A 115 -17.38 -25.58 -26.69
CA ARG A 115 -17.02 -25.66 -28.13
C ARG A 115 -16.33 -26.98 -28.43
N ARG A 116 -16.53 -27.47 -29.67
CA ARG A 116 -15.84 -28.68 -30.15
C ARG A 116 -14.35 -28.47 -30.32
N THR A 117 -13.94 -27.29 -30.71
CA THR A 117 -12.54 -26.91 -30.97
C THR A 117 -12.28 -25.52 -30.36
N LYS A 118 -11.06 -25.23 -30.02
CA LYS A 118 -10.68 -23.97 -29.33
C LYS A 118 -11.49 -23.76 -28.05
N ASN A 119 -11.55 -24.80 -27.26
CA ASN A 119 -12.32 -24.85 -26.02
C ASN A 119 -11.51 -24.50 -24.76
N ASN A 120 -10.41 -23.78 -24.92
CA ASN A 120 -9.60 -23.34 -23.80
C ASN A 120 -9.73 -21.82 -23.65
N PRO A 121 -10.52 -21.32 -22.69
CA PRO A 121 -10.60 -19.90 -22.36
C PRO A 121 -9.35 -19.42 -21.62
N VAL A 122 -8.94 -18.17 -21.89
CA VAL A 122 -7.97 -17.42 -21.09
C VAL A 122 -8.65 -16.16 -20.58
N LEU A 123 -8.75 -16.03 -19.26
CA LEU A 123 -9.24 -14.84 -18.58
C LEU A 123 -8.12 -13.79 -18.58
N VAL A 124 -8.34 -12.70 -19.28
CA VAL A 124 -7.34 -11.64 -19.47
C VAL A 124 -7.84 -10.35 -18.85
N GLY A 125 -7.05 -9.79 -17.93
CA GLY A 125 -7.38 -8.55 -17.22
C GLY A 125 -6.32 -8.19 -16.21
N ASP A 126 -6.37 -6.97 -15.68
CA ASP A 126 -5.41 -6.47 -14.71
C ASP A 126 -5.36 -7.33 -13.44
N ALA A 127 -4.29 -7.16 -12.65
CA ALA A 127 -4.20 -7.80 -11.34
C ALA A 127 -5.34 -7.29 -10.43
N GLY A 128 -5.96 -8.20 -9.65
CA GLY A 128 -6.99 -7.83 -8.69
C GLY A 128 -8.39 -7.56 -9.26
N VAL A 129 -8.63 -7.79 -10.58
CA VAL A 129 -9.99 -7.59 -11.16
C VAL A 129 -10.94 -8.75 -10.86
N GLY A 130 -10.50 -9.85 -10.27
CA GLY A 130 -11.34 -11.00 -9.92
C GLY A 130 -11.39 -12.09 -11.01
N LYS A 131 -10.28 -12.35 -11.71
CA LYS A 131 -10.18 -13.46 -12.69
C LYS A 131 -10.46 -14.82 -12.04
N THR A 132 -9.89 -15.09 -10.88
CA THR A 132 -10.09 -16.33 -10.11
C THR A 132 -11.54 -16.50 -9.69
N ALA A 133 -12.20 -15.40 -9.27
CA ALA A 133 -13.64 -15.40 -8.92
C ALA A 133 -14.53 -15.84 -10.08
N VAL A 134 -14.17 -15.52 -11.35
CA VAL A 134 -14.92 -16.01 -12.53
C VAL A 134 -14.88 -17.54 -12.59
N VAL A 135 -13.73 -18.17 -12.28
CA VAL A 135 -13.59 -19.62 -12.31
C VAL A 135 -14.33 -20.28 -11.14
N GLU A 136 -14.28 -19.66 -9.95
CA GLU A 136 -15.04 -20.11 -8.78
C GLU A 136 -16.55 -20.01 -9.03
N GLY A 137 -17.01 -18.92 -9.64
CA GLY A 137 -18.41 -18.76 -10.06
C GLY A 137 -18.82 -19.77 -11.13
N LEU A 138 -17.92 -20.14 -12.05
CA LEU A 138 -18.15 -21.21 -13.00
C LEU A 138 -18.26 -22.58 -12.30
N ALA A 139 -17.45 -22.85 -11.29
CA ALA A 139 -17.55 -24.06 -10.47
C ALA A 139 -18.89 -24.12 -9.74
N GLN A 140 -19.36 -23.00 -9.17
CA GLN A 140 -20.69 -22.89 -8.55
C GLN A 140 -21.81 -23.13 -9.59
N ALA A 141 -21.69 -22.53 -10.79
CA ALA A 141 -22.66 -22.71 -11.88
C ALA A 141 -22.72 -24.17 -12.36
N ILE A 142 -21.60 -24.90 -12.40
CA ILE A 142 -21.56 -26.34 -12.72
C ILE A 142 -22.34 -27.13 -11.66
N VAL A 143 -22.13 -26.85 -10.37
CA VAL A 143 -22.81 -27.53 -9.26
C VAL A 143 -24.32 -27.27 -9.30
N ASN A 144 -24.72 -26.03 -9.58
CA ASN A 144 -26.13 -25.62 -9.69
C ASN A 144 -26.78 -26.14 -10.99
N GLY A 145 -25.98 -26.58 -11.97
CA GLY A 145 -26.48 -27.06 -13.25
C GLY A 145 -26.83 -25.98 -14.26
N ASP A 146 -26.41 -24.72 -14.01
CA ASP A 146 -26.64 -23.51 -14.82
C ASP A 146 -25.59 -23.33 -15.92
N VAL A 147 -25.19 -24.43 -16.54
CA VAL A 147 -24.16 -24.48 -17.58
C VAL A 147 -24.60 -25.35 -18.76
N PRO A 148 -23.97 -25.17 -19.96
CA PRO A 148 -24.21 -26.04 -21.10
C PRO A 148 -24.02 -27.53 -20.78
N ALA A 149 -24.84 -28.41 -21.37
CA ALA A 149 -24.85 -29.84 -21.10
C ALA A 149 -23.46 -30.51 -21.28
N ALA A 150 -22.62 -29.96 -22.16
CA ALA A 150 -21.28 -30.50 -22.43
C ALA A 150 -20.30 -30.40 -21.24
N ILE A 151 -20.56 -29.49 -20.30
CA ILE A 151 -19.67 -29.24 -19.14
C ILE A 151 -20.36 -29.53 -17.80
N LYS A 152 -21.63 -29.94 -17.81
CA LYS A 152 -22.42 -30.16 -16.58
C LYS A 152 -21.82 -31.18 -15.61
N ASN A 153 -21.08 -32.18 -16.12
CA ASN A 153 -20.47 -33.24 -15.32
C ASN A 153 -18.94 -33.08 -15.22
N LYS A 154 -18.42 -31.88 -15.54
CA LYS A 154 -17.00 -31.62 -15.42
C LYS A 154 -16.63 -31.12 -14.02
N GLU A 155 -15.38 -31.34 -13.65
CA GLU A 155 -14.80 -30.87 -12.42
C GLU A 155 -13.65 -29.90 -12.74
N ILE A 156 -13.63 -28.74 -12.09
CA ILE A 156 -12.57 -27.75 -12.22
C ILE A 156 -11.57 -27.97 -11.11
N ILE A 157 -10.29 -28.20 -11.51
CA ILE A 157 -9.19 -28.38 -10.58
C ILE A 157 -8.18 -27.28 -10.83
N SER A 158 -7.95 -26.45 -9.82
CA SER A 158 -6.89 -25.44 -9.80
C SER A 158 -5.57 -26.11 -9.47
N ILE A 159 -4.54 -25.87 -10.27
CA ILE A 159 -3.21 -26.44 -10.11
C ILE A 159 -2.24 -25.38 -9.62
N ASP A 160 -1.54 -25.66 -8.52
CA ASP A 160 -0.43 -24.85 -8.04
C ASP A 160 0.82 -25.10 -8.91
N ILE A 161 1.20 -24.07 -9.66
CA ILE A 161 2.37 -24.11 -10.56
C ILE A 161 3.66 -24.18 -9.76
N SER A 162 3.74 -23.45 -8.64
CA SER A 162 4.91 -23.44 -7.77
C SER A 162 5.16 -24.81 -7.15
N GLY A 163 4.08 -25.54 -6.81
CA GLY A 163 4.14 -26.92 -6.33
C GLY A 163 4.63 -27.90 -7.40
N LEU A 164 4.35 -27.64 -8.68
CA LEU A 164 4.89 -28.46 -9.78
C LEU A 164 6.39 -28.31 -9.96
N GLU A 165 6.95 -27.16 -9.63
CA GLU A 165 8.40 -26.86 -9.68
C GLU A 165 9.11 -27.29 -8.39
N ALA A 166 8.43 -27.26 -7.25
CA ALA A 166 8.99 -27.60 -5.96
C ALA A 166 9.40 -29.08 -5.87
N GLY A 167 10.59 -29.33 -5.38
CA GLY A 167 11.16 -30.68 -5.24
C GLY A 167 11.84 -31.25 -6.49
N THR A 168 11.90 -30.48 -7.58
CA THR A 168 12.58 -30.88 -8.81
C THR A 168 14.01 -30.33 -8.83
N GLN A 169 14.98 -31.08 -8.24
CA GLN A 169 16.43 -30.75 -8.35
C GLN A 169 16.96 -30.95 -9.78
N TYR A 170 16.23 -31.66 -10.62
CA TYR A 170 16.57 -31.93 -12.01
C TYR A 170 15.41 -31.59 -12.92
N ARG A 171 15.70 -30.89 -14.01
CA ARG A 171 14.75 -30.45 -15.03
C ARG A 171 13.86 -31.59 -15.60
N GLY A 172 14.36 -32.82 -15.66
CA GLY A 172 13.62 -33.99 -16.12
C GLY A 172 12.44 -34.38 -15.24
N SER A 173 12.49 -34.12 -13.95
CA SER A 173 11.40 -34.46 -13.01
C SER A 173 10.20 -33.56 -13.18
N PHE A 174 10.39 -32.29 -13.54
CA PHE A 174 9.30 -31.36 -13.85
C PHE A 174 8.54 -31.77 -15.13
N GLU A 175 9.29 -32.13 -16.18
CA GLU A 175 8.68 -32.65 -17.43
C GLU A 175 7.89 -33.94 -17.17
N GLU A 176 8.40 -34.82 -16.31
CA GLU A 176 7.73 -36.05 -15.90
C GLU A 176 6.43 -35.78 -15.13
N ASN A 177 6.45 -34.82 -14.19
CA ASN A 177 5.27 -34.41 -13.45
C ASN A 177 4.15 -33.94 -14.38
N ILE A 178 4.47 -33.09 -15.37
CA ILE A 178 3.48 -32.62 -16.35
C ILE A 178 2.96 -33.75 -17.23
N GLN A 179 3.81 -34.66 -17.68
CA GLN A 179 3.36 -35.82 -18.46
C GLN A 179 2.44 -36.72 -17.64
N ASN A 180 2.72 -36.89 -16.36
CA ASN A 180 1.87 -37.68 -15.47
C ASN A 180 0.55 -36.96 -15.20
N LEU A 181 0.56 -35.65 -14.98
CA LEU A 181 -0.65 -34.82 -14.89
C LEU A 181 -1.54 -34.98 -16.14
N ILE A 182 -0.96 -34.89 -17.33
CA ILE A 182 -1.70 -35.10 -18.60
C ILE A 182 -2.31 -36.50 -18.66
N LYS A 183 -1.58 -37.54 -18.25
CA LYS A 183 -2.10 -38.92 -18.21
C LYS A 183 -3.26 -39.07 -17.24
N GLU A 184 -3.16 -38.46 -16.05
CA GLU A 184 -4.22 -38.51 -15.03
C GLU A 184 -5.49 -37.78 -15.52
N VAL A 185 -5.37 -36.57 -16.08
CA VAL A 185 -6.49 -35.81 -16.65
C VAL A 185 -7.17 -36.58 -17.77
N LYS A 186 -6.38 -37.18 -18.66
CA LYS A 186 -6.88 -38.00 -19.76
C LYS A 186 -7.63 -39.24 -19.29
N ALA A 187 -7.12 -39.89 -18.26
CA ALA A 187 -7.75 -41.08 -17.66
C ALA A 187 -9.07 -40.75 -16.96
N ALA A 188 -9.15 -39.60 -16.28
CA ALA A 188 -10.34 -39.14 -15.62
C ALA A 188 -11.43 -38.68 -16.60
N GLY A 189 -11.07 -38.00 -17.68
CA GLY A 189 -11.97 -37.59 -18.79
C GLY A 189 -12.98 -36.49 -18.47
N ASN A 190 -13.21 -36.17 -17.21
CA ASN A 190 -14.18 -35.16 -16.75
C ASN A 190 -13.53 -33.91 -16.13
N ILE A 191 -12.20 -33.77 -16.20
CA ILE A 191 -11.44 -32.69 -15.53
C ILE A 191 -11.20 -31.52 -16.48
N ILE A 192 -11.38 -30.31 -15.96
CA ILE A 192 -10.92 -29.04 -16.52
C ILE A 192 -9.83 -28.51 -15.59
N LEU A 193 -8.64 -28.28 -16.11
CA LEU A 193 -7.56 -27.68 -15.33
C LEU A 193 -7.67 -26.17 -15.34
N PHE A 194 -7.49 -25.55 -14.18
CA PHE A 194 -7.35 -24.12 -14.05
C PHE A 194 -5.90 -23.78 -13.67
N PHE A 195 -5.29 -22.89 -14.44
CA PHE A 195 -3.98 -22.33 -14.14
C PHE A 195 -4.11 -20.82 -13.94
N ASP A 196 -3.92 -20.39 -12.70
CA ASP A 196 -3.70 -18.98 -12.46
C ASP A 196 -2.29 -18.61 -12.93
N GLU A 197 -2.11 -17.40 -13.44
CA GLU A 197 -0.85 -16.92 -14.02
C GLU A 197 -0.26 -17.89 -15.10
N ILE A 198 -1.09 -18.34 -16.04
CA ILE A 198 -0.72 -19.32 -17.08
C ILE A 198 0.56 -18.94 -17.85
N HIS A 199 0.93 -17.67 -17.89
CA HIS A 199 2.16 -17.18 -18.51
C HIS A 199 3.42 -17.78 -17.86
N GLN A 200 3.41 -18.08 -16.56
CA GLN A 200 4.54 -18.72 -15.87
C GLN A 200 4.82 -20.10 -16.45
N ILE A 201 3.75 -20.88 -16.71
CA ILE A 201 3.90 -22.21 -17.33
C ILE A 201 4.46 -22.10 -18.75
N LEU A 202 4.04 -21.09 -19.49
CA LEU A 202 4.44 -20.93 -20.88
C LEU A 202 5.85 -20.35 -21.01
N GLY A 203 6.32 -19.61 -20.01
CA GLY A 203 7.67 -19.05 -19.90
C GLY A 203 8.70 -20.01 -19.30
N ALA A 204 8.27 -20.95 -18.48
CA ALA A 204 9.15 -21.90 -17.81
C ALA A 204 9.90 -22.77 -18.85
N GLY A 205 11.22 -22.76 -18.79
CA GLY A 205 12.07 -23.56 -19.66
C GLY A 205 12.78 -22.83 -20.81
N SER A 206 12.58 -21.50 -20.99
CA SER A 206 13.24 -20.73 -22.07
C SER A 206 14.54 -20.03 -21.66
N THR A 207 15.00 -20.14 -20.41
CA THR A 207 16.25 -19.54 -19.94
C THR A 207 17.44 -20.45 -20.20
N GLY A 208 18.19 -20.18 -21.27
CA GLY A 208 19.49 -20.77 -21.53
C GLY A 208 19.77 -20.95 -23.01
N ASP A 209 20.90 -20.43 -23.48
CA ASP A 209 21.51 -20.48 -24.80
C ASP A 209 21.89 -21.90 -25.28
N GLY A 210 21.02 -22.91 -25.06
CA GLY A 210 21.23 -24.30 -25.41
C GLY A 210 20.17 -24.80 -26.38
N GLN A 211 20.54 -25.03 -27.64
CA GLN A 211 19.77 -25.80 -28.62
C GLN A 211 19.30 -27.14 -28.00
N GLY A 212 18.01 -27.25 -27.67
CA GLY A 212 17.42 -28.55 -27.33
C GLY A 212 16.41 -28.61 -26.19
N SER A 213 16.13 -27.53 -25.42
CA SER A 213 15.13 -27.60 -24.36
C SER A 213 13.73 -27.32 -24.86
N LYS A 214 12.87 -28.34 -24.87
CA LYS A 214 11.43 -28.17 -25.09
C LYS A 214 10.84 -27.47 -23.89
N GLY A 215 10.36 -26.25 -24.05
CA GLY A 215 9.62 -25.55 -23.02
C GLY A 215 8.32 -26.27 -22.68
N LEU A 216 7.74 -25.98 -21.52
CA LEU A 216 6.49 -26.59 -21.07
C LEU A 216 5.37 -26.40 -22.10
N ALA A 217 5.36 -25.27 -22.79
CA ALA A 217 4.46 -25.02 -23.90
C ALA A 217 4.51 -26.12 -24.97
N ASP A 218 5.68 -26.70 -25.25
CA ASP A 218 5.85 -27.74 -26.26
C ASP A 218 5.33 -29.10 -25.79
N ILE A 219 5.31 -29.36 -24.48
CA ILE A 219 4.75 -30.58 -23.87
C ILE A 219 3.21 -30.52 -23.86
N LEU A 220 2.64 -29.34 -23.58
CA LEU A 220 1.19 -29.13 -23.56
C LEU A 220 0.56 -29.04 -24.96
N LYS A 221 1.29 -28.52 -25.97
CA LYS A 221 0.78 -28.38 -27.35
C LYS A 221 0.13 -29.63 -27.93
N PRO A 222 0.70 -30.85 -27.83
CA PRO A 222 0.08 -32.04 -28.38
C PRO A 222 -1.23 -32.39 -27.69
N ALA A 223 -1.31 -32.28 -26.37
CA ALA A 223 -2.52 -32.59 -25.59
C ALA A 223 -3.65 -31.60 -25.87
N LEU A 224 -3.36 -30.30 -25.90
CA LEU A 224 -4.31 -29.23 -26.27
C LEU A 224 -4.75 -29.34 -27.72
N SER A 225 -3.84 -29.77 -28.64
CA SER A 225 -4.13 -29.90 -30.05
C SER A 225 -5.08 -31.03 -30.40
N ARG A 226 -4.98 -32.13 -29.62
CA ARG A 226 -5.83 -33.31 -29.81
C ARG A 226 -7.12 -33.26 -28.99
N GLY A 227 -7.32 -32.20 -28.20
CA GLY A 227 -8.48 -32.08 -27.32
C GLY A 227 -8.48 -33.10 -26.16
N GLU A 228 -7.30 -33.62 -25.81
CA GLU A 228 -7.12 -34.61 -24.74
C GLU A 228 -7.19 -33.96 -23.35
N MET A 229 -7.10 -32.62 -23.31
CA MET A 229 -7.12 -31.81 -22.11
C MET A 229 -7.82 -30.48 -22.35
N THR A 230 -8.60 -30.01 -21.41
CA THR A 230 -9.26 -28.70 -21.43
C THR A 230 -8.66 -27.84 -20.30
N VAL A 231 -8.29 -26.62 -20.65
CA VAL A 231 -7.59 -25.70 -19.72
C VAL A 231 -8.31 -24.36 -19.69
N ILE A 232 -8.48 -23.81 -18.49
CA ILE A 232 -8.77 -22.42 -18.23
C ILE A 232 -7.47 -21.76 -17.80
N GLY A 233 -7.08 -20.66 -18.41
CA GLY A 233 -5.93 -19.85 -17.97
C GLY A 233 -6.40 -18.50 -17.43
N ALA A 234 -5.65 -17.92 -16.51
CA ALA A 234 -5.78 -16.53 -16.12
C ALA A 234 -4.42 -15.83 -16.25
N THR A 235 -4.41 -14.57 -16.73
CA THR A 235 -3.18 -13.79 -16.92
C THR A 235 -3.50 -12.30 -17.06
N THR A 236 -2.48 -11.45 -17.04
CA THR A 236 -2.63 -10.03 -17.36
C THR A 236 -2.61 -9.78 -18.88
N GLN A 237 -3.03 -8.58 -19.32
CA GLN A 237 -3.07 -8.21 -20.73
C GLN A 237 -1.67 -8.22 -21.38
N ASP A 238 -0.68 -7.72 -20.66
CA ASP A 238 0.70 -7.63 -21.16
C ASP A 238 1.36 -9.01 -21.26
N GLU A 239 1.15 -9.85 -20.28
CA GLU A 239 1.65 -11.22 -20.28
C GLU A 239 0.97 -12.06 -21.34
N TYR A 240 -0.35 -11.88 -21.55
CA TYR A 240 -1.07 -12.53 -22.64
C TYR A 240 -0.48 -12.18 -24.01
N ARG A 241 -0.22 -10.89 -24.27
CA ARG A 241 0.43 -10.42 -25.50
C ARG A 241 1.84 -10.97 -25.67
N ASN A 242 2.61 -10.97 -24.58
CA ASN A 242 4.03 -11.34 -24.62
C ASN A 242 4.29 -12.84 -24.67
N THR A 243 3.36 -13.68 -24.20
CA THR A 243 3.51 -15.14 -24.14
C THR A 243 2.62 -15.85 -25.15
N ILE A 244 1.29 -15.78 -24.98
CA ILE A 244 0.34 -16.57 -25.77
C ILE A 244 0.25 -16.05 -27.20
N MET A 245 0.10 -14.72 -27.38
CA MET A 245 -0.07 -14.11 -28.69
C MET A 245 1.18 -14.22 -29.58
N LYS A 246 2.39 -14.16 -28.99
CA LYS A 246 3.64 -14.35 -29.73
C LYS A 246 3.81 -15.78 -30.24
N ASN A 247 3.14 -16.77 -29.64
CA ASN A 247 3.20 -18.15 -30.05
C ASN A 247 1.96 -18.52 -30.89
N ALA A 248 2.09 -18.46 -32.21
CA ALA A 248 0.98 -18.70 -33.14
C ALA A 248 0.27 -20.07 -32.95
N ALA A 249 0.96 -21.08 -32.38
CA ALA A 249 0.37 -22.38 -32.13
C ALA A 249 -0.54 -22.38 -30.89
N LEU A 250 -0.18 -21.61 -29.87
CA LEU A 250 -1.00 -21.41 -28.68
C LEU A 250 -2.15 -20.44 -28.94
N ALA A 251 -1.90 -19.33 -29.62
CA ALA A 251 -2.92 -18.34 -29.96
C ALA A 251 -4.12 -18.96 -30.73
N ARG A 252 -3.90 -20.02 -31.48
CA ARG A 252 -4.96 -20.76 -32.21
C ARG A 252 -5.77 -21.69 -31.30
N ARG A 253 -5.35 -21.94 -30.09
CA ARG A 253 -5.97 -22.93 -29.18
C ARG A 253 -6.69 -22.28 -27.99
N PHE A 254 -6.26 -21.09 -27.63
CA PHE A 254 -6.87 -20.31 -26.58
C PHE A 254 -7.85 -19.27 -27.14
N ASN A 255 -8.89 -18.97 -26.37
CA ASN A 255 -9.80 -17.87 -26.64
C ASN A 255 -9.75 -16.89 -25.46
N GLU A 256 -9.56 -15.62 -25.79
CA GLU A 256 -9.54 -14.54 -24.79
C GLU A 256 -10.94 -14.26 -24.28
N VAL A 257 -11.08 -14.20 -22.96
CA VAL A 257 -12.22 -13.66 -22.22
C VAL A 257 -11.74 -12.46 -21.44
N LYS A 258 -12.23 -11.27 -21.75
CA LYS A 258 -11.82 -10.04 -21.10
C LYS A 258 -12.52 -9.88 -19.76
N VAL A 259 -11.74 -9.73 -18.71
CA VAL A 259 -12.21 -9.45 -17.34
C VAL A 259 -11.79 -8.04 -16.98
N ASN A 260 -12.72 -7.11 -17.13
CA ASN A 260 -12.48 -5.71 -16.78
C ASN A 260 -12.70 -5.45 -15.28
N ALA A 261 -12.06 -4.40 -14.75
CA ALA A 261 -12.37 -3.92 -13.41
C ALA A 261 -13.87 -3.54 -13.33
N PRO A 262 -14.58 -3.93 -12.27
CA PRO A 262 -15.98 -3.55 -12.06
C PRO A 262 -16.09 -2.04 -11.83
N SER A 263 -17.28 -1.50 -12.06
CA SER A 263 -17.59 -0.12 -11.68
C SER A 263 -17.58 0.05 -10.15
N PRO A 264 -17.43 1.27 -9.63
CA PRO A 264 -17.58 1.53 -8.20
C PRO A 264 -18.93 1.04 -7.64
N GLU A 265 -20.01 1.19 -8.41
CA GLU A 265 -21.35 0.74 -8.03
C GLU A 265 -21.45 -0.79 -7.95
N ASP A 266 -20.85 -1.50 -8.92
CA ASP A 266 -20.83 -2.97 -8.91
C ASP A 266 -19.86 -3.48 -7.82
N THR A 267 -18.77 -2.79 -7.56
CA THR A 267 -17.86 -3.09 -6.45
C THR A 267 -18.59 -2.98 -5.11
N PHE A 268 -19.43 -1.95 -4.92
CA PHE A 268 -20.24 -1.82 -3.71
C PHE A 268 -21.17 -3.04 -3.51
N LYS A 269 -21.81 -3.53 -4.58
CA LYS A 269 -22.65 -4.75 -4.51
C LYS A 269 -21.80 -5.99 -4.17
N ILE A 270 -20.59 -6.08 -4.72
CA ILE A 270 -19.66 -7.17 -4.38
C ILE A 270 -19.36 -7.13 -2.88
N LEU A 271 -18.99 -5.96 -2.35
CA LEU A 271 -18.71 -5.80 -0.93
C LEU A 271 -19.92 -6.16 -0.05
N GLN A 272 -21.13 -5.74 -0.44
CA GLN A 272 -22.36 -6.14 0.28
C GLN A 272 -22.54 -7.66 0.33
N GLY A 273 -22.18 -8.35 -0.74
CA GLY A 273 -22.34 -9.81 -0.80
C GLY A 273 -21.31 -10.58 0.01
N ILE A 274 -20.07 -10.10 0.10
CA ILE A 274 -19.00 -10.73 0.89
C ILE A 274 -18.98 -10.26 2.34
N ARG A 275 -19.68 -9.14 2.68
CA ARG A 275 -19.76 -8.55 4.02
C ARG A 275 -19.96 -9.57 5.15
N PRO A 276 -20.93 -10.51 5.07
CA PRO A 276 -21.18 -11.45 6.16
C PRO A 276 -19.97 -12.30 6.53
N LEU A 277 -19.08 -12.58 5.57
CA LEU A 277 -17.87 -13.37 5.78
C LEU A 277 -16.85 -12.59 6.61
N TYR A 278 -16.62 -11.31 6.25
CA TYR A 278 -15.71 -10.43 6.99
C TYR A 278 -16.24 -10.06 8.38
N GLU A 279 -17.56 -9.80 8.50
CA GLU A 279 -18.21 -9.56 9.79
C GLU A 279 -18.11 -10.76 10.72
N ALA A 280 -18.23 -11.97 10.19
CA ALA A 280 -18.09 -13.20 10.97
C ALA A 280 -16.63 -13.47 11.36
N HIS A 281 -15.67 -13.20 10.45
CA HIS A 281 -14.25 -13.43 10.69
C HIS A 281 -13.67 -12.49 11.76
N HIS A 282 -13.99 -11.19 11.67
CA HIS A 282 -13.46 -10.16 12.56
C HIS A 282 -14.37 -9.83 13.75
N ASN A 283 -15.56 -10.43 13.83
CA ASN A 283 -16.57 -10.16 14.85
C ASN A 283 -16.95 -8.67 14.97
N ILE A 284 -17.14 -8.00 13.85
CA ILE A 284 -17.52 -6.59 13.74
C ILE A 284 -18.78 -6.45 12.90
N GLU A 285 -19.37 -5.24 12.87
CA GLU A 285 -20.44 -4.87 11.96
C GLU A 285 -19.94 -3.83 10.95
N LEU A 286 -20.25 -4.05 9.66
CA LEU A 286 -19.84 -3.21 8.53
C LEU A 286 -21.08 -2.54 7.89
N PRO A 287 -21.49 -1.34 8.33
CA PRO A 287 -22.61 -0.62 7.72
C PRO A 287 -22.36 -0.27 6.25
N ASP A 288 -23.42 -0.10 5.48
CA ASP A 288 -23.35 0.27 4.05
C ASP A 288 -22.55 1.56 3.81
N ALA A 289 -22.60 2.52 4.75
CA ALA A 289 -21.81 3.76 4.68
C ALA A 289 -20.31 3.48 4.68
N VAL A 290 -19.86 2.49 5.45
CA VAL A 290 -18.45 2.06 5.55
C VAL A 290 -18.02 1.37 4.26
N LEU A 291 -18.85 0.47 3.71
CA LEU A 291 -18.57 -0.20 2.43
C LEU A 291 -18.47 0.81 1.28
N LYS A 292 -19.38 1.77 1.26
CA LYS A 292 -19.35 2.84 0.27
C LYS A 292 -18.08 3.70 0.41
N ALA A 293 -17.73 4.10 1.63
CA ALA A 293 -16.50 4.84 1.90
C ALA A 293 -15.25 4.05 1.47
N ALA A 294 -15.22 2.73 1.70
CA ALA A 294 -14.13 1.87 1.27
C ALA A 294 -13.96 1.85 -0.26
N VAL A 295 -15.06 1.81 -1.01
CA VAL A 295 -15.02 1.91 -2.48
C VAL A 295 -14.51 3.29 -2.89
N ASP A 296 -15.13 4.36 -2.41
CA ASP A 296 -14.82 5.74 -2.80
C ASP A 296 -13.35 6.08 -2.47
N TYR A 297 -12.89 5.76 -1.26
CA TYR A 297 -11.53 6.01 -0.81
C TYR A 297 -10.50 5.14 -1.55
N SER A 298 -10.81 3.88 -1.83
CA SER A 298 -9.92 3.03 -2.61
C SER A 298 -9.73 3.56 -4.04
N VAL A 299 -10.77 4.09 -4.67
CA VAL A 299 -10.70 4.71 -6.00
C VAL A 299 -9.87 5.99 -5.95
N GLN A 300 -10.09 6.82 -4.94
CA GLN A 300 -9.45 8.13 -4.81
C GLN A 300 -7.99 8.03 -4.37
N TYR A 301 -7.68 7.19 -3.39
CA TYR A 301 -6.38 7.19 -2.69
C TYR A 301 -5.48 5.99 -3.04
N ILE A 302 -6.02 4.93 -3.66
CA ILE A 302 -5.25 3.74 -4.06
C ILE A 302 -5.36 3.52 -5.60
N PRO A 303 -4.77 4.41 -6.43
CA PRO A 303 -4.91 4.33 -7.88
C PRO A 303 -4.11 3.18 -8.51
N GLN A 304 -3.12 2.62 -7.81
CA GLN A 304 -2.19 1.62 -8.35
C GLN A 304 -2.76 0.21 -8.44
N ARG A 305 -3.87 -0.05 -7.76
CA ARG A 305 -4.54 -1.35 -7.73
C ARG A 305 -5.92 -1.26 -8.38
N SER A 306 -6.42 -2.37 -8.89
CA SER A 306 -7.73 -2.44 -9.53
C SER A 306 -8.86 -2.75 -8.53
N LEU A 307 -10.08 -2.33 -8.86
CA LEU A 307 -11.28 -2.82 -8.23
C LEU A 307 -11.56 -4.27 -8.70
N PRO A 308 -12.18 -5.12 -7.84
CA PRO A 308 -12.63 -4.85 -6.47
C PRO A 308 -11.55 -5.05 -5.40
N ASP A 309 -10.41 -5.65 -5.73
CA ASP A 309 -9.36 -6.11 -4.80
C ASP A 309 -8.96 -5.03 -3.78
N LYS A 310 -8.64 -3.82 -4.25
CA LYS A 310 -8.24 -2.71 -3.35
C LYS A 310 -9.32 -2.28 -2.35
N ALA A 311 -10.59 -2.44 -2.70
CA ALA A 311 -11.69 -2.10 -1.79
C ALA A 311 -11.95 -3.22 -0.79
N ILE A 312 -11.77 -4.47 -1.19
CA ILE A 312 -11.84 -5.66 -0.33
C ILE A 312 -10.69 -5.61 0.70
N ASP A 313 -9.47 -5.39 0.24
CA ASP A 313 -8.28 -5.25 1.09
C ASP A 313 -8.46 -4.11 2.12
N LEU A 314 -9.02 -2.98 1.70
CA LEU A 314 -9.27 -1.86 2.60
C LEU A 314 -10.30 -2.19 3.69
N ILE A 315 -11.34 -2.95 3.38
CA ILE A 315 -12.31 -3.43 4.39
C ILE A 315 -11.64 -4.41 5.34
N ASP A 316 -10.85 -5.34 4.82
CA ASP A 316 -10.16 -6.34 5.63
C ASP A 316 -9.18 -5.68 6.61
N VAL A 317 -8.36 -4.74 6.14
CA VAL A 317 -7.45 -3.94 6.98
C VAL A 317 -8.22 -3.14 8.04
N THR A 318 -9.33 -2.50 7.66
CA THR A 318 -10.18 -1.74 8.60
C THR A 318 -10.74 -2.65 9.68
N ALA A 319 -11.29 -3.79 9.27
CA ALA A 319 -11.88 -4.78 10.16
C ALA A 319 -10.85 -5.39 11.11
N ALA A 320 -9.69 -5.80 10.59
CA ALA A 320 -8.59 -6.34 11.37
C ALA A 320 -8.07 -5.33 12.41
N HIS A 321 -7.98 -4.04 12.01
CA HIS A 321 -7.56 -2.99 12.92
C HIS A 321 -8.54 -2.79 14.07
N LEU A 322 -9.84 -2.66 13.79
CA LEU A 322 -10.86 -2.55 14.81
C LEU A 322 -10.90 -3.77 15.73
N ALA A 323 -10.80 -4.97 15.18
CA ALA A 323 -10.73 -6.20 15.97
C ALA A 323 -9.51 -6.21 16.90
N SER A 324 -8.36 -5.67 16.46
CA SER A 324 -7.16 -5.59 17.29
C SER A 324 -7.27 -4.58 18.44
N GLN A 325 -8.04 -3.50 18.25
CA GLN A 325 -8.31 -2.50 19.28
C GLN A 325 -9.33 -2.99 20.33
N HIS A 326 -10.20 -3.91 19.90
CA HIS A 326 -11.24 -4.49 20.74
C HIS A 326 -11.08 -6.02 20.77
N PRO A 327 -10.04 -6.54 21.46
CA PRO A 327 -9.80 -7.97 21.50
C PRO A 327 -11.00 -8.67 22.13
N VAL A 328 -11.60 -9.58 21.37
CA VAL A 328 -12.69 -10.42 21.87
C VAL A 328 -12.06 -11.40 22.85
N THR A 329 -12.42 -11.27 24.13
CA THR A 329 -12.04 -12.27 25.12
C THR A 329 -12.74 -13.59 24.77
N ASP A 330 -11.98 -14.64 24.55
CA ASP A 330 -12.56 -15.94 24.23
C ASP A 330 -13.32 -16.50 25.44
N ILE A 331 -14.64 -16.28 25.43
CA ILE A 331 -15.55 -16.73 26.51
C ILE A 331 -15.38 -18.23 26.76
N LYS A 332 -15.08 -19.03 25.72
CA LYS A 332 -14.86 -20.48 25.86
C LYS A 332 -13.61 -20.81 26.65
N THR A 333 -12.54 -20.03 26.51
CA THR A 333 -11.33 -20.21 27.34
C THR A 333 -11.61 -19.78 28.79
N LEU A 334 -12.33 -18.70 29.00
CA LEU A 334 -12.73 -18.29 30.37
C LEU A 334 -13.68 -19.33 31.01
N GLU A 335 -14.63 -19.91 30.27
CA GLU A 335 -15.49 -20.99 30.77
C GLU A 335 -14.69 -22.25 31.09
N ALA A 336 -13.68 -22.59 30.28
CA ALA A 336 -12.76 -23.71 30.57
C ALA A 336 -11.92 -23.43 31.82
N ASP A 337 -11.40 -22.21 31.97
CA ASP A 337 -10.66 -21.79 33.15
C ASP A 337 -11.51 -21.81 34.42
N ILE A 338 -12.79 -21.42 34.33
CA ILE A 338 -13.76 -21.54 35.42
C ILE A 338 -14.01 -23.00 35.78
N ALA A 339 -14.12 -23.88 34.79
CA ALA A 339 -14.32 -25.31 35.04
C ALA A 339 -13.10 -25.93 35.74
N GLU A 340 -11.89 -25.55 35.32
CA GLU A 340 -10.65 -25.97 35.97
C GLU A 340 -10.53 -25.43 37.41
N ALA A 341 -10.82 -24.14 37.61
CA ALA A 341 -10.79 -23.53 38.93
C ALA A 341 -11.83 -24.15 39.88
N LYS A 342 -13.05 -24.51 39.39
CA LYS A 342 -14.05 -25.25 40.15
C LYS A 342 -13.56 -26.63 40.60
N ALA A 343 -12.93 -27.37 39.66
CA ALA A 343 -12.36 -28.68 40.00
C ALA A 343 -11.26 -28.60 41.05
N LYS A 344 -10.39 -27.58 40.98
CA LYS A 344 -9.36 -27.31 42.00
C LYS A 344 -9.98 -26.89 43.35
N GLN A 345 -11.01 -26.08 43.31
CA GLN A 345 -11.74 -25.67 44.54
C GLN A 345 -12.31 -26.89 45.29
N GLU A 346 -12.93 -27.84 44.54
CA GLU A 346 -13.46 -29.09 45.10
C GLU A 346 -12.33 -29.99 45.64
N GLU A 347 -11.22 -30.09 44.95
CA GLU A 347 -10.05 -30.86 45.40
C GLU A 347 -9.46 -30.31 46.70
N PHE A 348 -9.28 -28.98 46.81
CA PHE A 348 -8.79 -28.33 48.04
C PHE A 348 -9.81 -28.46 49.21
N ALA A 349 -11.10 -28.36 48.94
CA ALA A 349 -12.13 -28.56 49.93
C ALA A 349 -12.13 -30.01 50.46
N GLN A 350 -11.89 -31.03 49.63
CA GLN A 350 -11.77 -32.43 50.07
C GLN A 350 -10.52 -32.67 50.92
N LYS A 351 -9.48 -31.86 50.71
CA LYS A 351 -8.22 -31.93 51.49
C LYS A 351 -8.25 -31.06 52.75
N GLU A 352 -9.39 -30.46 53.07
CA GLU A 352 -9.61 -29.54 54.21
C GLU A 352 -8.72 -28.26 54.15
N ASP A 353 -8.15 -27.94 52.95
CA ASP A 353 -7.40 -26.72 52.73
C ASP A 353 -8.35 -25.58 52.31
N TYR A 354 -8.94 -24.98 53.34
CA TYR A 354 -9.95 -23.93 53.14
C TYR A 354 -9.36 -22.62 52.59
N GLU A 355 -8.10 -22.33 52.84
CA GLU A 355 -7.45 -21.11 52.37
C GLU A 355 -7.26 -21.16 50.84
N SER A 356 -6.75 -22.27 50.32
CA SER A 356 -6.62 -22.50 48.85
C SER A 356 -7.99 -22.57 48.17
N ALA A 357 -9.00 -23.20 48.79
CA ALA A 357 -10.36 -23.25 48.27
C ALA A 357 -11.01 -21.87 48.14
N ILE A 358 -10.76 -20.95 49.11
CA ILE A 358 -11.25 -19.55 49.08
C ILE A 358 -10.55 -18.77 47.94
N ASN A 359 -9.25 -18.98 47.72
CA ASN A 359 -8.51 -18.33 46.68
C ASN A 359 -9.04 -18.70 45.28
N GLU A 360 -9.32 -20.01 45.04
CA GLU A 360 -9.92 -20.46 43.80
C GLU A 360 -11.38 -19.93 43.62
N LYS A 361 -12.15 -19.81 44.70
CA LYS A 361 -13.47 -19.16 44.66
C LYS A 361 -13.40 -17.71 44.25
N MET A 362 -12.41 -16.95 44.75
CA MET A 362 -12.20 -15.57 44.32
C MET A 362 -11.76 -15.48 42.85
N ARG A 363 -10.97 -16.47 42.39
CA ARG A 363 -10.58 -16.57 40.97
C ARG A 363 -11.80 -16.82 40.09
N ILE A 364 -12.67 -17.76 40.47
CA ILE A 364 -13.93 -18.05 39.74
C ILE A 364 -14.80 -16.79 39.69
N GLN A 365 -14.92 -16.07 40.79
CA GLN A 365 -15.72 -14.85 40.83
C GLN A 365 -15.18 -13.77 39.88
N LYS A 366 -13.84 -13.57 39.85
CA LYS A 366 -13.21 -12.62 38.92
C LYS A 366 -13.42 -13.03 37.45
N LEU A 367 -13.24 -14.31 37.14
CA LEU A 367 -13.46 -14.82 35.78
C LEU A 367 -14.94 -14.69 35.37
N GLN A 368 -15.87 -14.90 36.31
CA GLN A 368 -17.30 -14.70 36.06
C GLN A 368 -17.63 -13.22 35.84
N GLU A 369 -17.07 -12.30 36.63
CA GLU A 369 -17.19 -10.85 36.40
C GLU A 369 -16.61 -10.41 35.06
N GLU A 370 -15.52 -11.05 34.59
CA GLU A 370 -14.99 -10.83 33.24
C GLU A 370 -15.95 -11.33 32.16
N ILE A 371 -16.53 -12.52 32.31
CA ILE A 371 -17.56 -13.04 31.39
C ILE A 371 -18.76 -12.11 31.36
N ASP A 372 -19.27 -11.68 32.53
CA ASP A 372 -20.43 -10.80 32.62
C ASP A 372 -20.18 -9.43 31.97
N LYS A 373 -18.96 -8.88 32.08
CA LYS A 373 -18.56 -7.66 31.37
C LYS A 373 -18.48 -7.84 29.86
N HIS A 374 -18.18 -9.04 29.39
CA HIS A 374 -18.03 -9.37 27.97
C HIS A 374 -19.27 -10.02 27.34
N THR A 375 -20.27 -10.43 28.16
CA THR A 375 -21.55 -11.00 27.67
C THR A 375 -22.42 -9.92 27.01
N ASP A 376 -22.18 -8.63 27.27
CA ASP A 376 -22.80 -7.49 26.59
C ASP A 376 -22.03 -7.12 25.28
N ASN A 377 -21.43 -8.12 24.62
CA ASN A 377 -20.67 -7.97 23.38
C ASN A 377 -21.58 -7.54 22.22
N GLN A 378 -21.97 -6.28 22.23
CA GLN A 378 -22.37 -5.61 20.99
C GLN A 378 -21.17 -5.65 20.05
N LYS A 379 -21.34 -6.25 18.86
CA LYS A 379 -20.32 -6.20 17.81
C LYS A 379 -19.89 -4.75 17.63
N VAL A 380 -18.60 -4.53 17.53
CA VAL A 380 -18.06 -3.20 17.25
C VAL A 380 -18.55 -2.77 15.88
N VAL A 381 -19.21 -1.63 15.82
CA VAL A 381 -19.73 -1.07 14.56
C VAL A 381 -18.66 -0.18 13.94
N ALA A 382 -18.17 -0.55 12.76
CA ALA A 382 -17.20 0.24 12.02
C ALA A 382 -17.81 1.59 11.57
N GLN A 383 -16.99 2.62 11.57
CA GLN A 383 -17.34 3.97 11.15
C GLN A 383 -16.54 4.37 9.89
N VAL A 384 -17.03 5.38 9.17
CA VAL A 384 -16.34 5.92 8.00
C VAL A 384 -14.93 6.42 8.34
N ASN A 385 -14.74 6.92 9.57
CA ASN A 385 -13.43 7.37 10.04
C ASN A 385 -12.41 6.22 10.16
N ASP A 386 -12.85 5.03 10.52
CA ASP A 386 -11.95 3.87 10.63
C ASP A 386 -11.40 3.46 9.26
N VAL A 387 -12.22 3.60 8.21
CA VAL A 387 -11.77 3.41 6.83
C VAL A 387 -10.75 4.47 6.44
N ALA A 388 -10.95 5.73 6.84
CA ALA A 388 -10.02 6.81 6.59
C ALA A 388 -8.66 6.56 7.28
N GLU A 389 -8.67 6.08 8.52
CA GLU A 389 -7.46 5.69 9.25
C GLU A 389 -6.73 4.51 8.59
N ALA A 390 -7.49 3.52 8.09
CA ALA A 390 -6.91 2.40 7.35
C ALA A 390 -6.22 2.88 6.05
N VAL A 391 -6.86 3.78 5.30
CA VAL A 391 -6.24 4.41 4.11
C VAL A 391 -4.98 5.19 4.49
N GLU A 392 -5.02 5.95 5.58
CA GLU A 392 -3.86 6.71 6.07
C GLU A 392 -2.66 5.78 6.38
N ARG A 393 -2.91 4.64 7.01
CA ARG A 393 -1.86 3.63 7.27
C ARG A 393 -1.31 3.00 6.00
N MET A 394 -2.18 2.71 5.02
CA MET A 394 -1.77 2.07 3.77
C MET A 394 -1.01 3.00 2.84
N THR A 395 -1.36 4.29 2.84
CA THR A 395 -0.88 5.26 1.85
C THR A 395 0.01 6.36 2.43
N GLY A 396 -0.01 6.55 3.75
CA GLY A 396 0.65 7.67 4.43
C GLY A 396 -0.07 9.03 4.24
N ILE A 397 -1.27 9.04 3.66
CA ILE A 397 -2.05 10.25 3.41
C ILE A 397 -2.98 10.47 4.60
N PRO A 398 -2.97 11.64 5.25
CA PRO A 398 -3.79 11.91 6.45
C PRO A 398 -5.28 12.08 6.11
N VAL A 399 -5.92 11.01 5.60
CA VAL A 399 -7.32 11.02 5.16
C VAL A 399 -8.29 11.15 6.33
N SER A 400 -7.95 10.60 7.50
CA SER A 400 -8.73 10.70 8.73
C SER A 400 -8.92 12.15 9.19
N GLN A 401 -7.95 13.02 8.86
CA GLN A 401 -8.01 14.45 9.17
C GLN A 401 -8.78 15.26 8.11
N MET A 402 -9.22 14.63 7.02
CA MET A 402 -9.86 15.27 5.85
C MET A 402 -11.42 15.31 5.92
N GLY A 403 -12.02 15.08 7.08
CA GLY A 403 -13.47 15.10 7.29
C GLY A 403 -14.05 16.51 7.51
N ALA A 404 -15.05 16.65 8.37
CA ALA A 404 -15.72 17.94 8.66
C ALA A 404 -14.78 19.06 9.14
N SER A 405 -13.58 18.71 9.69
CA SER A 405 -12.53 19.67 10.05
C SER A 405 -11.81 20.29 8.83
N ASP A 406 -11.94 19.70 7.64
CA ASP A 406 -11.26 20.19 6.43
C ASP A 406 -11.72 21.58 6.00
N ILE A 407 -13.01 21.87 6.17
CA ILE A 407 -13.53 23.20 5.82
C ILE A 407 -12.91 24.28 6.72
N GLU A 408 -12.71 23.99 8.00
CA GLU A 408 -12.03 24.92 8.92
C GLU A 408 -10.54 25.03 8.61
N ARG A 409 -9.87 23.90 8.39
CA ARG A 409 -8.44 23.90 7.99
C ARG A 409 -8.22 24.66 6.66
N LEU A 410 -9.12 24.50 5.68
CA LEU A 410 -9.05 25.23 4.42
C LEU A 410 -9.30 26.74 4.61
N LYS A 411 -10.13 27.14 5.59
CA LYS A 411 -10.31 28.56 5.93
C LYS A 411 -9.03 29.17 6.49
N ASP A 412 -8.35 28.46 7.37
CA ASP A 412 -7.16 28.92 8.09
C ASP A 412 -5.84 28.71 7.34
N MET A 413 -5.87 28.00 6.18
CA MET A 413 -4.69 27.74 5.34
C MET A 413 -3.88 29.01 5.07
N LYS A 414 -4.56 30.13 4.73
CA LYS A 414 -3.90 31.42 4.46
C LYS A 414 -3.07 31.86 5.66
N SER A 415 -3.64 31.85 6.86
CA SER A 415 -2.97 32.30 8.09
C SER A 415 -1.77 31.42 8.45
N ARG A 416 -1.92 30.09 8.29
CA ARG A 416 -0.83 29.14 8.55
C ARG A 416 0.34 29.32 7.56
N LEU A 417 0.06 29.52 6.29
CA LEU A 417 1.09 29.79 5.28
C LEU A 417 1.77 31.14 5.52
N GLN A 418 1.02 32.21 5.86
CA GLN A 418 1.56 33.53 6.16
C GLN A 418 2.48 33.53 7.38
N ALA A 419 2.23 32.68 8.37
CA ALA A 419 3.10 32.54 9.54
C ALA A 419 4.54 32.08 9.20
N HIS A 420 4.74 31.46 8.05
CA HIS A 420 6.03 30.91 7.63
C HIS A 420 6.59 31.54 6.36
N VAL A 421 5.76 32.16 5.54
CA VAL A 421 6.15 32.79 4.26
C VAL A 421 5.91 34.30 4.38
N ILE A 422 6.95 34.98 4.76
CA ILE A 422 6.92 36.43 5.07
C ILE A 422 7.02 37.28 3.80
N GLY A 423 6.32 38.38 3.75
CA GLY A 423 6.40 39.40 2.69
C GLY A 423 5.73 39.01 1.37
N GLN A 424 4.98 37.89 1.32
CA GLN A 424 4.36 37.35 0.10
C GLN A 424 2.86 37.14 0.23
N ASP A 425 2.16 38.06 0.89
CA ASP A 425 0.71 37.93 1.20
C ASP A 425 -0.17 37.69 -0.01
N LYS A 426 0.10 38.37 -1.13
CA LYS A 426 -0.63 38.17 -2.38
C LYS A 426 -0.44 36.79 -2.97
N ALA A 427 0.78 36.26 -2.91
CA ALA A 427 1.11 34.93 -3.41
C ALA A 427 0.40 33.86 -2.57
N VAL A 428 0.48 33.97 -1.24
CA VAL A 428 -0.19 33.05 -0.30
C VAL A 428 -1.71 33.10 -0.49
N GLU A 429 -2.29 34.29 -0.68
CA GLU A 429 -3.73 34.40 -0.91
C GLU A 429 -4.18 33.76 -2.22
N ALA A 430 -3.46 33.98 -3.32
CA ALA A 430 -3.77 33.40 -4.62
C ALA A 430 -3.70 31.85 -4.60
N VAL A 431 -2.65 31.28 -3.99
CA VAL A 431 -2.50 29.84 -3.81
C VAL A 431 -3.63 29.28 -2.94
N SER A 432 -3.86 29.85 -1.77
CA SER A 432 -4.91 29.40 -0.84
C SER A 432 -6.30 29.45 -1.46
N LYS A 433 -6.61 30.49 -2.25
CA LYS A 433 -7.89 30.63 -2.95
C LYS A 433 -8.09 29.55 -4.01
N ALA A 434 -7.07 29.25 -4.81
CA ALA A 434 -7.15 28.24 -5.85
C ALA A 434 -7.28 26.82 -5.25
N ILE A 435 -6.50 26.50 -4.23
CA ILE A 435 -6.59 25.19 -3.54
C ILE A 435 -7.96 25.02 -2.89
N ARG A 436 -8.47 26.05 -2.21
CA ARG A 436 -9.83 26.00 -1.60
C ARG A 436 -10.91 25.76 -2.64
N ARG A 437 -10.84 26.42 -3.82
CA ARG A 437 -11.81 26.23 -4.89
C ARG A 437 -11.82 24.81 -5.41
N ASN A 438 -10.65 24.21 -5.65
CA ASN A 438 -10.52 22.83 -6.11
C ASN A 438 -11.03 21.83 -5.05
N ARG A 439 -10.59 21.97 -3.79
CA ARG A 439 -11.01 21.08 -2.70
C ARG A 439 -12.50 21.17 -2.36
N ALA A 440 -13.12 22.29 -2.62
CA ALA A 440 -14.57 22.48 -2.48
C ALA A 440 -15.38 21.87 -3.65
N GLY A 441 -14.70 21.25 -4.63
CA GLY A 441 -15.36 20.57 -5.77
C GLY A 441 -15.89 21.50 -6.86
N PHE A 442 -15.43 22.76 -6.92
CA PHE A 442 -15.85 23.74 -7.92
C PHE A 442 -14.98 23.76 -9.19
N ASP A 443 -13.96 22.89 -9.27
CA ASP A 443 -13.11 22.75 -10.45
C ASP A 443 -13.42 21.43 -11.20
N GLU A 444 -13.19 21.40 -12.52
CA GLU A 444 -13.36 20.22 -13.36
C GLU A 444 -12.35 19.14 -12.95
N GLY A 445 -12.83 17.95 -12.55
CA GLY A 445 -12.09 16.87 -11.92
C GLY A 445 -10.99 16.16 -12.75
N ASN A 446 -10.55 16.74 -13.88
CA ASN A 446 -9.54 16.17 -14.75
C ASN A 446 -8.15 16.82 -14.62
N ARG A 447 -8.01 17.93 -13.91
CA ARG A 447 -6.76 18.67 -13.72
C ARG A 447 -6.09 18.35 -12.39
N PRO A 448 -4.81 18.68 -12.20
CA PRO A 448 -4.15 18.66 -10.89
C PRO A 448 -4.90 19.50 -9.85
N ILE A 449 -4.69 19.22 -8.53
CA ILE A 449 -5.30 19.99 -7.43
C ILE A 449 -5.04 21.49 -7.58
N GLY A 450 -3.87 21.86 -8.07
CA GLY A 450 -3.48 23.23 -8.39
C GLY A 450 -2.29 23.23 -9.33
N SER A 451 -2.23 24.24 -10.19
CA SER A 451 -1.09 24.48 -11.08
C SER A 451 -0.69 25.94 -11.00
N PHE A 452 0.53 26.23 -10.58
CA PHE A 452 1.01 27.58 -10.30
C PHE A 452 2.34 27.84 -10.98
N LEU A 453 2.48 29.04 -11.58
CA LEU A 453 3.76 29.56 -12.03
C LEU A 453 4.21 30.67 -11.08
N PHE A 454 5.24 30.43 -10.29
CA PHE A 454 5.85 31.40 -9.37
C PHE A 454 6.95 32.17 -10.08
N VAL A 455 6.76 33.45 -10.26
CA VAL A 455 7.70 34.31 -10.96
C VAL A 455 8.24 35.39 -10.02
N GLY A 456 9.51 35.74 -10.15
CA GLY A 456 10.12 36.77 -9.31
C GLY A 456 11.61 36.57 -9.09
N PRO A 457 12.29 37.50 -8.39
CA PRO A 457 13.71 37.44 -8.10
C PRO A 457 14.13 36.17 -7.33
N THR A 458 15.42 35.91 -7.27
CA THR A 458 15.96 34.82 -6.47
C THR A 458 15.87 35.13 -4.97
N GLY A 459 15.64 34.12 -4.12
CA GLY A 459 15.70 34.25 -2.66
C GLY A 459 14.53 34.97 -2.01
N VAL A 460 13.39 35.12 -2.69
CA VAL A 460 12.17 35.81 -2.18
C VAL A 460 11.15 34.86 -1.55
N GLY A 461 11.43 33.55 -1.48
CA GLY A 461 10.56 32.58 -0.80
C GLY A 461 9.74 31.66 -1.71
N LYS A 462 9.94 31.61 -3.05
CA LYS A 462 9.20 30.74 -3.99
C LYS A 462 9.24 29.25 -3.56
N THR A 463 10.40 28.71 -3.32
CA THR A 463 10.57 27.31 -2.89
C THR A 463 10.08 27.07 -1.46
N GLU A 464 10.15 28.08 -0.58
CA GLU A 464 9.65 27.96 0.79
C GLU A 464 8.12 27.86 0.83
N LEU A 465 7.40 28.66 0.00
CA LEU A 465 5.96 28.52 -0.13
C LEU A 465 5.57 27.11 -0.59
N ALA A 466 6.30 26.52 -1.55
CA ALA A 466 6.06 25.15 -1.97
C ALA A 466 6.24 24.14 -0.81
N LYS A 467 7.29 24.30 0.01
CA LYS A 467 7.53 23.43 1.19
C LYS A 467 6.46 23.55 2.26
N GLN A 468 6.04 24.77 2.55
CA GLN A 468 4.99 25.01 3.55
C GLN A 468 3.64 24.52 3.04
N LEU A 469 3.37 24.65 1.74
CA LEU A 469 2.17 24.10 1.12
C LEU A 469 2.17 22.55 1.18
N ALA A 470 3.30 21.89 0.96
CA ALA A 470 3.43 20.44 1.10
C ALA A 470 3.13 19.99 2.54
N LEU A 471 3.67 20.70 3.52
CA LEU A 471 3.39 20.41 4.93
C LEU A 471 1.91 20.60 5.27
N ASP A 472 1.30 21.67 4.78
CA ASP A 472 -0.10 21.98 5.07
C ASP A 472 -1.07 21.01 4.41
N MET A 473 -0.80 20.61 3.14
CA MET A 473 -1.69 19.77 2.36
C MET A 473 -1.48 18.26 2.58
N PHE A 474 -0.22 17.85 2.78
CA PHE A 474 0.15 16.43 2.81
C PHE A 474 0.79 16.00 4.14
N GLY A 475 0.88 16.92 5.12
CA GLY A 475 1.42 16.62 6.45
C GLY A 475 2.95 16.43 6.50
N ASN A 476 3.64 16.48 5.36
CA ASN A 476 5.08 16.26 5.24
C ASN A 476 5.73 17.30 4.33
N LYS A 477 6.81 17.94 4.81
CA LYS A 477 7.61 18.89 4.01
C LYS A 477 8.35 18.22 2.85
N ASP A 478 8.61 16.93 2.96
CA ASP A 478 9.34 16.13 1.97
C ASP A 478 8.40 15.53 0.89
N ALA A 479 7.09 15.77 0.98
CA ALA A 479 6.13 15.40 -0.06
C ALA A 479 6.29 16.29 -1.32
N ILE A 480 7.55 16.46 -1.78
CA ILE A 480 7.91 17.28 -2.95
C ILE A 480 8.78 16.46 -3.90
N ILE A 481 8.34 16.37 -5.15
CA ILE A 481 9.12 15.88 -6.27
C ILE A 481 9.77 17.08 -6.94
N ARG A 482 11.01 17.41 -6.56
CA ARG A 482 11.76 18.54 -7.14
C ARG A 482 12.52 18.08 -8.37
N LEU A 483 12.43 18.89 -9.42
CA LEU A 483 13.15 18.75 -10.69
C LEU A 483 13.77 20.11 -11.03
N ASP A 484 15.10 20.16 -11.10
CA ASP A 484 15.83 21.34 -11.56
C ASP A 484 15.90 21.31 -13.09
N MET A 485 15.23 22.26 -13.74
CA MET A 485 15.11 22.27 -15.19
C MET A 485 16.41 22.61 -15.92
N SER A 486 17.45 23.04 -15.22
CA SER A 486 18.79 23.14 -15.80
C SER A 486 19.38 21.78 -16.20
N GLU A 487 19.00 20.69 -15.52
CA GLU A 487 19.38 19.32 -15.87
C GLU A 487 18.58 18.74 -17.06
N TYR A 488 17.51 19.43 -17.45
CA TYR A 488 16.58 19.04 -18.49
C TYR A 488 16.57 20.02 -19.68
N SER A 489 17.72 20.60 -19.99
CA SER A 489 17.90 21.58 -21.07
C SER A 489 18.33 20.95 -22.41
N ASP A 490 18.57 19.66 -22.44
CA ASP A 490 19.03 18.93 -23.63
C ASP A 490 17.88 18.12 -24.28
N ARG A 491 18.11 17.60 -25.50
CA ARG A 491 17.13 16.78 -26.26
C ARG A 491 16.79 15.45 -25.59
N THR A 492 17.58 14.99 -24.65
CA THR A 492 17.33 13.74 -23.90
C THR A 492 16.44 13.97 -22.68
N ALA A 493 16.11 15.23 -22.40
CA ALA A 493 15.32 15.65 -21.23
C ALA A 493 13.96 14.93 -21.14
N VAL A 494 13.28 14.74 -22.27
CA VAL A 494 12.00 14.03 -22.30
C VAL A 494 12.17 12.58 -21.85
N SER A 495 13.19 11.87 -22.34
CA SER A 495 13.46 10.49 -21.91
C SER A 495 13.84 10.38 -20.43
N LYS A 496 14.50 11.41 -19.87
CA LYS A 496 14.79 11.47 -18.43
C LYS A 496 13.51 11.63 -17.59
N LEU A 497 12.47 12.29 -18.13
CA LEU A 497 11.19 12.52 -17.43
C LEU A 497 10.23 11.33 -17.52
N ILE A 498 10.10 10.73 -18.71
CA ILE A 498 9.08 9.69 -18.96
C ILE A 498 9.68 8.29 -19.18
N GLY A 499 10.99 8.16 -19.19
CA GLY A 499 11.69 6.91 -19.52
C GLY A 499 12.00 6.77 -21.00
N ALA A 500 12.92 5.86 -21.33
CA ALA A 500 13.30 5.55 -22.69
C ALA A 500 12.21 4.71 -23.37
N THR A 501 12.02 4.92 -24.69
CA THR A 501 11.16 4.08 -25.51
C THR A 501 11.80 2.72 -25.81
N ALA A 502 11.00 1.71 -26.10
CA ALA A 502 11.45 0.36 -26.41
C ALA A 502 12.55 0.36 -27.50
N GLY A 503 13.66 -0.31 -27.21
CA GLY A 503 14.82 -0.42 -28.12
C GLY A 503 15.96 0.56 -27.83
N TYR A 504 15.82 1.47 -26.88
CA TYR A 504 16.91 2.36 -26.45
C TYR A 504 17.55 1.89 -25.14
N VAL A 505 18.85 2.22 -24.96
CA VAL A 505 19.58 1.92 -23.72
C VAL A 505 18.92 2.66 -22.55
N GLY A 506 18.67 1.95 -21.45
CA GLY A 506 17.99 2.50 -20.25
C GLY A 506 16.47 2.22 -20.21
N TYR A 507 15.93 1.43 -21.12
CA TYR A 507 14.49 1.06 -21.12
C TYR A 507 14.06 0.31 -19.85
N GLU A 508 14.95 -0.48 -19.26
CA GLU A 508 14.66 -1.26 -18.04
C GLU A 508 14.81 -0.47 -16.74
N ASP A 509 15.54 0.64 -16.74
CA ASP A 509 15.80 1.45 -15.54
C ASP A 509 15.00 2.75 -15.53
N ASN A 510 13.70 2.64 -15.27
CA ASN A 510 12.79 3.78 -15.16
C ASN A 510 12.55 4.25 -13.72
N SER A 511 13.31 3.72 -12.74
CA SER A 511 13.05 3.90 -11.31
C SER A 511 13.05 5.37 -10.83
N ASN A 512 13.72 6.26 -11.55
CA ASN A 512 13.91 7.66 -11.16
C ASN A 512 13.20 8.68 -12.08
N THR A 513 12.37 8.23 -13.01
CA THR A 513 11.60 9.13 -13.89
C THR A 513 10.51 9.88 -13.10
N LEU A 514 10.07 11.03 -13.64
CA LEU A 514 8.96 11.78 -13.06
C LEU A 514 7.70 10.93 -12.96
N THR A 515 7.39 10.17 -14.00
CA THR A 515 6.23 9.28 -14.04
C THR A 515 6.26 8.25 -12.93
N GLU A 516 7.40 7.61 -12.68
CA GLU A 516 7.52 6.61 -11.63
C GLU A 516 7.51 7.24 -10.23
N ARG A 517 8.16 8.40 -10.05
CA ARG A 517 8.14 9.15 -8.77
C ARG A 517 6.71 9.57 -8.38
N VAL A 518 5.91 10.03 -9.35
CA VAL A 518 4.50 10.39 -9.11
C VAL A 518 3.64 9.15 -8.92
N ARG A 519 3.92 8.04 -9.63
CA ARG A 519 3.23 6.77 -9.41
C ARG A 519 3.40 6.28 -7.97
N ARG A 520 4.62 6.40 -7.41
CA ARG A 520 4.92 6.03 -6.01
C ARG A 520 4.34 7.00 -4.99
N ASN A 521 4.38 8.30 -5.31
CA ASN A 521 3.92 9.37 -4.42
C ASN A 521 2.89 10.28 -5.13
N PRO A 522 1.65 9.81 -5.33
CA PRO A 522 0.64 10.55 -6.07
C PRO A 522 0.14 11.81 -5.34
N TYR A 523 0.32 11.88 -4.01
CA TYR A 523 -0.02 13.04 -3.19
C TYR A 523 1.26 13.82 -2.86
N SER A 524 1.71 14.61 -3.81
CA SER A 524 2.95 15.38 -3.72
C SER A 524 2.85 16.69 -4.48
N ILE A 525 3.75 17.60 -4.15
CA ILE A 525 4.01 18.78 -4.99
C ILE A 525 5.08 18.40 -6.01
N VAL A 526 4.75 18.57 -7.28
CA VAL A 526 5.76 18.47 -8.35
C VAL A 526 6.29 19.88 -8.61
N LEU A 527 7.54 20.12 -8.23
CA LEU A 527 8.22 21.40 -8.33
C LEU A 527 9.20 21.40 -9.50
N PHE A 528 8.88 22.14 -10.55
CA PHE A 528 9.77 22.42 -11.67
C PHE A 528 10.53 23.73 -11.39
N ASP A 529 11.78 23.62 -10.96
CA ASP A 529 12.58 24.77 -10.60
C ASP A 529 13.31 25.31 -11.84
N GLU A 530 13.32 26.63 -12.03
CA GLU A 530 13.91 27.35 -13.18
C GLU A 530 13.37 26.87 -14.54
N ILE A 531 12.03 26.84 -14.68
CA ILE A 531 11.34 26.27 -15.87
C ILE A 531 11.75 26.93 -17.18
N GLU A 532 12.24 28.17 -17.18
CA GLU A 532 12.76 28.88 -18.34
C GLU A 532 13.99 28.21 -18.97
N LYS A 533 14.68 27.32 -18.25
CA LYS A 533 15.86 26.60 -18.74
C LYS A 533 15.51 25.26 -19.41
N ALA A 534 14.27 24.81 -19.28
CA ALA A 534 13.82 23.55 -19.84
C ALA A 534 13.84 23.51 -21.37
N ASP A 535 14.14 22.35 -21.93
CA ASP A 535 13.98 22.11 -23.37
C ASP A 535 12.51 22.37 -23.80
N PRO A 536 12.25 22.99 -24.97
CA PRO A 536 10.87 23.24 -25.43
C PRO A 536 9.99 22.01 -25.53
N GLN A 537 10.55 20.80 -25.73
CA GLN A 537 9.79 19.57 -25.75
C GLN A 537 9.28 19.19 -24.36
N VAL A 538 10.04 19.49 -23.28
CA VAL A 538 9.60 19.34 -21.90
C VAL A 538 8.40 20.23 -21.62
N ILE A 539 8.44 21.51 -22.05
CA ILE A 539 7.32 22.44 -21.91
C ILE A 539 6.07 21.85 -22.60
N THR A 540 6.23 21.31 -23.82
CA THR A 540 5.12 20.68 -24.58
C THR A 540 4.56 19.44 -23.84
N LEU A 541 5.43 18.62 -23.25
CA LEU A 541 5.02 17.46 -22.45
C LEU A 541 4.19 17.86 -21.23
N LEU A 542 4.58 18.95 -20.54
CA LEU A 542 3.89 19.46 -19.37
C LEU A 542 2.48 19.96 -19.67
N LEU A 543 2.16 20.34 -20.91
CA LEU A 543 0.79 20.71 -21.29
C LEU A 543 -0.19 19.55 -21.04
N GLN A 544 0.21 18.29 -21.27
CA GLN A 544 -0.64 17.12 -20.96
C GLN A 544 -0.94 17.01 -19.46
N VAL A 545 0.05 17.27 -18.62
CA VAL A 545 -0.13 17.26 -17.17
C VAL A 545 -1.07 18.36 -16.71
N LEU A 546 -0.89 19.58 -17.24
CA LEU A 546 -1.68 20.75 -16.85
C LEU A 546 -3.14 20.69 -17.31
N ASP A 547 -3.41 20.08 -18.47
CA ASP A 547 -4.76 19.99 -19.03
C ASP A 547 -5.52 18.75 -18.61
N ASP A 548 -4.89 17.58 -18.83
CA ASP A 548 -5.54 16.27 -18.67
C ASP A 548 -5.24 15.65 -17.28
N GLY A 549 -4.32 16.22 -16.50
CA GLY A 549 -3.88 15.64 -15.22
C GLY A 549 -3.28 14.25 -15.37
N ARG A 550 -2.66 13.95 -16.53
CA ARG A 550 -2.05 12.65 -16.82
C ARG A 550 -0.80 12.79 -17.67
N LEU A 551 0.07 11.81 -17.60
CA LEU A 551 1.26 11.72 -18.43
C LEU A 551 1.51 10.26 -18.82
N THR A 552 1.78 9.99 -20.10
CA THR A 552 2.11 8.64 -20.59
C THR A 552 3.62 8.43 -20.55
N ASP A 553 4.06 7.34 -19.93
CA ASP A 553 5.48 6.99 -19.86
C ASP A 553 6.00 6.39 -21.18
N GLY A 554 7.32 6.16 -21.28
CA GLY A 554 7.96 5.57 -22.45
C GLY A 554 7.55 4.12 -22.75
N GLN A 555 6.86 3.47 -21.83
CA GLN A 555 6.31 2.11 -21.96
C GLN A 555 4.85 2.11 -22.40
N GLY A 556 4.20 3.28 -22.48
CA GLY A 556 2.79 3.43 -22.84
C GLY A 556 1.83 3.41 -21.66
N ASN A 557 2.33 3.35 -20.41
CA ASN A 557 1.48 3.40 -19.21
C ASN A 557 1.08 4.84 -18.90
N THR A 558 -0.16 5.07 -18.55
CA THR A 558 -0.65 6.39 -18.14
C THR A 558 -0.54 6.59 -16.65
N VAL A 559 0.15 7.64 -16.22
CA VAL A 559 0.30 8.05 -14.83
C VAL A 559 -0.62 9.22 -14.52
N ASN A 560 -1.30 9.15 -13.39
CA ASN A 560 -2.30 10.13 -12.96
C ASN A 560 -1.65 11.21 -12.09
N PHE A 561 -1.83 12.48 -12.46
CA PHE A 561 -1.35 13.68 -11.74
C PHE A 561 -2.47 14.46 -11.06
N LYS A 562 -3.72 13.99 -11.07
CA LYS A 562 -4.87 14.71 -10.52
C LYS A 562 -4.75 15.01 -9.02
N ASN A 563 -4.02 14.17 -8.30
CA ASN A 563 -3.79 14.31 -6.87
C ASN A 563 -2.52 15.12 -6.53
N THR A 564 -1.80 15.62 -7.53
CA THR A 564 -0.61 16.45 -7.33
C THR A 564 -0.93 17.93 -7.37
N VAL A 565 -0.03 18.74 -6.78
CA VAL A 565 0.03 20.20 -7.02
C VAL A 565 1.25 20.46 -7.89
N ILE A 566 1.06 21.11 -9.02
CA ILE A 566 2.13 21.47 -9.95
C ILE A 566 2.59 22.89 -9.65
N ILE A 567 3.87 23.06 -9.35
CA ILE A 567 4.49 24.37 -9.15
C ILE A 567 5.68 24.50 -10.10
N ALA A 568 5.68 25.50 -10.94
CA ALA A 568 6.84 25.89 -11.72
C ALA A 568 7.41 27.20 -11.16
N THR A 569 8.73 27.31 -10.99
CA THR A 569 9.39 28.57 -10.60
C THR A 569 10.16 29.15 -11.77
N SER A 570 10.20 30.49 -11.85
CA SER A 570 10.96 31.18 -12.86
C SER A 570 11.56 32.48 -12.33
N ASN A 571 12.74 32.83 -12.81
CA ASN A 571 13.39 34.13 -12.62
C ASN A 571 13.33 34.99 -13.90
N ALA A 572 12.74 34.48 -14.97
CA ALA A 572 12.64 35.16 -16.24
C ALA A 572 11.87 36.49 -16.12
N GLY A 573 12.39 37.54 -16.73
CA GLY A 573 11.80 38.90 -16.67
C GLY A 573 12.15 39.69 -15.41
N PHE A 574 12.95 39.14 -14.47
CA PHE A 574 13.36 39.76 -13.20
C PHE A 574 14.88 39.92 -13.07
N GLY A 575 15.63 40.01 -14.17
CA GLY A 575 17.09 40.17 -14.18
C GLY A 575 17.56 41.60 -13.92
N TYR A 576 18.89 41.76 -13.72
CA TYR A 576 19.56 43.04 -13.44
C TYR A 576 19.20 44.15 -14.41
N GLY A 577 18.83 45.31 -13.89
CA GLY A 577 18.79 46.56 -14.64
C GLY A 577 17.39 47.15 -14.90
N GLN A 578 16.32 46.55 -14.36
CA GLN A 578 14.96 47.09 -14.49
C GLN A 578 14.46 47.83 -13.23
N ASP A 579 15.35 48.07 -12.25
CA ASP A 579 15.06 48.99 -11.13
C ASP A 579 15.14 50.44 -11.61
N LYS A 580 14.25 50.83 -12.47
CA LYS A 580 13.92 52.24 -12.62
C LYS A 580 12.55 52.38 -12.04
N ASP A 581 12.43 53.31 -11.10
CA ASP A 581 11.18 53.88 -10.55
C ASP A 581 10.30 54.45 -11.67
N ASP A 582 9.87 53.62 -12.61
CA ASP A 582 8.89 54.00 -13.61
C ASP A 582 7.50 53.64 -13.06
N GLU A 583 6.69 54.65 -12.87
CA GLU A 583 5.27 54.61 -12.50
C GLU A 583 4.38 53.79 -13.47
N ASN A 584 4.92 53.23 -14.55
CA ASN A 584 4.29 52.26 -15.43
C ASN A 584 4.61 50.85 -14.97
N LYS A 585 3.77 50.29 -14.07
CA LYS A 585 3.76 48.86 -13.73
C LYS A 585 3.47 48.05 -15.00
N VAL A 586 4.51 47.59 -15.65
CA VAL A 586 4.38 46.56 -16.71
C VAL A 586 3.78 45.30 -16.06
N ASP A 587 2.68 44.83 -16.63
CA ASP A 587 2.02 43.61 -16.12
C ASP A 587 3.02 42.44 -16.09
N VAL A 588 2.90 41.60 -15.07
CA VAL A 588 3.73 40.36 -14.94
C VAL A 588 3.65 39.53 -16.20
N MET A 589 2.47 39.42 -16.81
CA MET A 589 2.26 38.68 -18.05
C MET A 589 3.10 39.24 -19.21
N ASP A 590 3.21 40.56 -19.34
CA ASP A 590 4.02 41.22 -20.37
C ASP A 590 5.53 40.98 -20.15
N ARG A 591 5.97 40.89 -18.90
CA ARG A 591 7.37 40.61 -18.55
C ARG A 591 7.80 39.20 -18.92
N ILE A 592 6.91 38.20 -18.73
CA ILE A 592 7.24 36.79 -18.96
C ILE A 592 6.88 36.32 -20.36
N ALA A 593 6.04 37.05 -21.10
CA ALA A 593 5.63 36.72 -22.47
C ALA A 593 6.79 36.44 -23.44
N PRO A 594 7.98 37.10 -23.37
CA PRO A 594 9.11 36.79 -24.22
C PRO A 594 9.73 35.41 -23.97
N PHE A 595 9.52 34.82 -22.78
CA PHE A 595 10.15 33.56 -22.37
C PHE A 595 9.24 32.36 -22.51
N PHE A 596 7.91 32.55 -22.44
CA PHE A 596 6.93 31.49 -22.44
C PHE A 596 5.84 31.73 -23.48
N ARG A 597 5.43 30.65 -24.16
CA ARG A 597 4.32 30.74 -25.10
C ARG A 597 3.01 31.02 -24.35
N PRO A 598 2.11 31.84 -24.90
CA PRO A 598 0.82 32.16 -24.27
C PRO A 598 -0.02 30.92 -23.93
N GLU A 599 0.05 29.87 -24.78
CA GLU A 599 -0.66 28.61 -24.55
C GLU A 599 -0.21 27.91 -23.26
N PHE A 600 1.08 27.98 -22.90
CA PHE A 600 1.60 27.42 -21.67
C PHE A 600 1.17 28.22 -20.45
N LEU A 601 1.26 29.54 -20.51
CA LEU A 601 0.86 30.42 -19.41
C LEU A 601 -0.63 30.29 -19.06
N ASN A 602 -1.50 30.14 -20.06
CA ASN A 602 -2.94 30.01 -19.88
C ASN A 602 -3.38 28.65 -19.27
N ARG A 603 -2.49 27.69 -19.12
CA ARG A 603 -2.79 26.37 -18.51
C ARG A 603 -2.60 26.37 -17.00
N PHE A 604 -1.91 27.33 -16.45
CA PHE A 604 -1.80 27.48 -15.00
C PHE A 604 -3.08 28.07 -14.39
N ASN A 605 -3.44 27.60 -13.21
CA ASN A 605 -4.53 28.20 -12.42
C ASN A 605 -4.23 29.64 -12.03
N ALA A 606 -2.95 29.94 -11.78
CA ALA A 606 -2.48 31.30 -11.54
C ALA A 606 -0.98 31.46 -11.85
N VAL A 607 -0.64 32.62 -12.43
CA VAL A 607 0.73 33.15 -12.48
C VAL A 607 0.88 34.08 -11.30
N ILE A 608 1.84 33.82 -10.43
CA ILE A 608 1.97 34.46 -9.13
C ILE A 608 3.31 35.19 -9.04
N GLU A 609 3.27 36.52 -8.90
CA GLU A 609 4.44 37.36 -8.72
C GLU A 609 4.88 37.37 -7.26
N PHE A 610 6.16 37.12 -7.04
CA PHE A 610 6.84 37.25 -5.75
C PHE A 610 7.58 38.60 -5.73
N ASN A 611 7.27 39.42 -4.73
CA ASN A 611 7.87 40.73 -4.55
C ASN A 611 9.25 40.63 -3.91
N GLN A 612 10.08 41.67 -4.12
CA GLN A 612 11.31 41.82 -3.33
C GLN A 612 10.99 42.00 -1.85
N LEU A 613 11.85 41.45 -0.98
CA LEU A 613 11.69 41.54 0.46
C LEU A 613 12.11 42.92 0.97
N LYS A 614 11.31 43.46 1.88
CA LYS A 614 11.62 44.72 2.59
C LYS A 614 12.43 44.44 3.83
N LYS A 615 13.05 45.47 4.44
CA LYS A 615 13.79 45.35 5.69
C LYS A 615 12.96 44.74 6.84
N GLU A 616 11.70 45.10 6.93
CA GLU A 616 10.77 44.60 7.93
C GLU A 616 10.50 43.08 7.74
N ASP A 617 10.41 42.63 6.48
CA ASP A 617 10.22 41.23 6.14
C ASP A 617 11.47 40.42 6.50
N LEU A 618 12.68 40.97 6.27
CA LEU A 618 13.94 40.35 6.60
C LEU A 618 14.09 40.11 8.10
N LYS A 619 13.67 41.07 8.94
CA LYS A 619 13.69 40.94 10.39
C LYS A 619 12.84 39.75 10.84
N GLN A 620 11.61 39.62 10.31
CA GLN A 620 10.74 38.49 10.63
C GLN A 620 11.31 37.14 10.12
N ILE A 621 12.02 37.15 8.99
CA ILE A 621 12.68 35.95 8.47
C ILE A 621 13.84 35.54 9.38
N VAL A 622 14.64 36.50 9.87
CA VAL A 622 15.70 36.23 10.84
C VAL A 622 15.12 35.64 12.13
N ASP A 623 14.05 36.23 12.67
CA ASP A 623 13.39 35.71 13.85
C ASP A 623 12.92 34.24 13.65
N LEU A 624 12.26 33.93 12.53
CA LEU A 624 11.85 32.57 12.22
C LEU A 624 13.03 31.58 12.09
N MET A 625 14.16 32.04 11.53
CA MET A 625 15.36 31.20 11.41
C MET A 625 16.02 30.97 12.78
N LEU A 626 16.08 31.99 13.63
CA LEU A 626 16.57 31.87 15.02
C LEU A 626 15.68 30.97 15.86
N ASP A 627 14.37 31.03 15.69
CA ASP A 627 13.43 30.10 16.33
C ASP A 627 13.70 28.63 15.91
N GLN A 628 14.09 28.39 14.67
CA GLN A 628 14.49 27.05 14.23
C GLN A 628 15.80 26.59 14.88
N VAL A 629 16.75 27.51 15.08
CA VAL A 629 17.99 27.24 15.83
C VAL A 629 17.64 26.89 17.26
N ASN A 630 16.81 27.71 17.93
CA ASN A 630 16.36 27.46 19.30
C ASN A 630 15.62 26.13 19.48
N LYS A 631 14.76 25.73 18.54
CA LYS A 631 14.12 24.38 18.54
C LYS A 631 15.14 23.24 18.47
N THR A 632 16.28 23.48 17.82
CA THR A 632 17.36 22.49 17.76
C THR A 632 18.16 22.44 19.05
N LEU A 633 18.46 23.61 19.64
CA LEU A 633 19.16 23.76 20.91
C LEU A 633 18.35 23.25 22.09
N ALA A 634 17.03 23.44 22.06
CA ALA A 634 16.11 22.92 23.09
C ALA A 634 16.17 21.40 23.29
N LYS A 635 16.57 20.64 22.28
CA LYS A 635 16.85 19.19 22.41
C LYS A 635 18.02 18.87 23.34
N LYS A 636 18.87 19.86 23.59
CA LYS A 636 20.01 19.81 24.54
C LYS A 636 19.76 20.65 25.78
N GLU A 637 18.54 21.10 25.99
CA GLU A 637 18.14 22.00 27.10
C GLU A 637 18.84 23.37 27.08
N ILE A 638 19.24 23.84 25.88
CA ILE A 638 19.90 25.13 25.69
C ILE A 638 18.89 26.11 25.10
N THR A 639 18.91 27.35 25.57
CA THR A 639 18.16 28.48 25.02
C THR A 639 19.13 29.57 24.56
N LEU A 640 18.87 30.19 23.41
CA LEU A 640 19.68 31.27 22.86
C LEU A 640 18.82 32.51 22.69
N ASP A 641 19.17 33.57 23.39
CA ASP A 641 18.65 34.93 23.17
C ASP A 641 19.59 35.70 22.22
N VAL A 642 19.00 36.41 21.27
CA VAL A 642 19.77 37.20 20.30
C VAL A 642 19.36 38.67 20.42
N THR A 643 20.33 39.56 20.65
CA THR A 643 20.06 41.00 20.77
C THR A 643 19.58 41.59 19.44
N GLU A 644 18.85 42.71 19.52
CA GLU A 644 18.41 43.40 18.31
C GLU A 644 19.57 43.87 17.44
N ALA A 645 20.67 44.29 18.06
CA ALA A 645 21.92 44.68 17.37
C ALA A 645 22.49 43.48 16.57
N ALA A 646 22.50 42.27 17.17
CA ALA A 646 22.95 41.08 16.48
C ALA A 646 22.04 40.68 15.32
N LYS A 647 20.73 40.84 15.47
CA LYS A 647 19.75 40.62 14.36
C LYS A 647 19.98 41.60 13.22
N GLU A 648 20.21 42.89 13.53
CA GLU A 648 20.51 43.89 12.50
C GLU A 648 21.81 43.58 11.74
N LEU A 649 22.84 43.14 12.43
CA LEU A 649 24.10 42.71 11.81
C LEU A 649 23.93 41.49 10.92
N LEU A 650 23.14 40.48 11.37
CA LEU A 650 22.78 39.33 10.55
C LEU A 650 22.04 39.72 9.29
N MET A 651 21.09 40.66 9.39
CA MET A 651 20.34 41.17 8.24
C MET A 651 21.30 41.89 7.24
N GLU A 652 22.20 42.71 7.75
CA GLU A 652 23.13 43.49 6.92
C GLU A 652 24.12 42.62 6.16
N GLN A 653 24.64 41.57 6.82
CA GLN A 653 25.58 40.61 6.22
C GLN A 653 24.85 39.59 5.32
N GLY A 654 23.61 39.23 5.67
CA GLY A 654 22.84 38.17 5.04
C GLY A 654 21.92 38.60 3.91
N TYR A 655 21.76 39.89 3.62
CA TYR A 655 20.95 40.40 2.53
C TYR A 655 21.80 40.86 1.34
N ASP A 656 21.49 40.29 0.19
CA ASP A 656 22.06 40.73 -1.09
C ASP A 656 20.91 41.10 -2.04
N LYS A 657 20.99 42.28 -2.67
CA LYS A 657 19.95 42.75 -3.59
C LYS A 657 19.67 41.79 -4.76
N THR A 658 20.68 40.98 -5.11
CA THR A 658 20.60 40.04 -6.24
C THR A 658 20.17 38.64 -5.82
N MET A 659 20.58 38.21 -4.63
CA MET A 659 20.32 36.89 -4.09
C MET A 659 19.18 36.86 -3.06
N GLY A 660 18.61 38.03 -2.71
CA GLY A 660 17.57 38.17 -1.70
C GLY A 660 18.01 37.69 -0.31
N ALA A 661 17.16 36.96 0.38
CA ALA A 661 17.46 36.37 1.69
C ALA A 661 18.21 35.03 1.63
N ARG A 662 18.68 34.57 0.44
CA ARG A 662 19.36 33.27 0.31
C ARG A 662 20.70 33.19 1.08
N PRO A 663 21.54 34.26 1.14
CA PRO A 663 22.76 34.22 1.94
C PRO A 663 22.52 34.24 3.45
N LEU A 664 21.36 34.75 3.91
CA LEU A 664 21.02 34.88 5.32
C LEU A 664 21.13 33.56 6.10
N ARG A 665 20.70 32.47 5.48
CA ARG A 665 20.82 31.14 6.08
C ARG A 665 22.28 30.77 6.36
N ARG A 666 23.18 31.07 5.43
CA ARG A 666 24.62 30.77 5.57
C ARG A 666 25.24 31.63 6.67
N VAL A 667 24.84 32.93 6.72
CA VAL A 667 25.31 33.81 7.76
C VAL A 667 24.83 33.37 9.15
N ILE A 668 23.59 32.95 9.30
CA ILE A 668 23.11 32.41 10.58
C ILE A 668 23.80 31.08 10.95
N GLU A 669 24.14 30.26 9.96
CA GLU A 669 24.92 29.04 10.22
C GLU A 669 26.34 29.40 10.74
N SER A 670 27.08 30.29 10.08
CA SER A 670 28.42 30.64 10.49
C SER A 670 28.48 31.51 11.75
N GLU A 671 27.64 32.56 11.84
CA GLU A 671 27.74 33.53 12.93
C GLU A 671 27.01 33.08 14.22
N ILE A 672 25.99 32.22 14.08
CA ILE A 672 25.24 31.78 15.24
C ILE A 672 25.54 30.31 15.57
N ARG A 673 25.32 29.38 14.64
CA ARG A 673 25.41 27.95 14.97
C ARG A 673 26.83 27.50 15.27
N ASP A 674 27.79 27.96 14.45
CA ASP A 674 29.21 27.62 14.66
C ASP A 674 29.69 28.22 15.97
N ASN A 675 29.46 29.54 16.19
CA ASN A 675 29.86 30.23 17.43
C ASN A 675 29.16 29.63 18.70
N VAL A 676 27.90 29.27 18.61
CA VAL A 676 27.19 28.56 19.72
C VAL A 676 27.82 27.19 19.94
N THR A 677 28.23 26.49 18.89
CA THR A 677 28.86 25.16 19.04
C THR A 677 30.21 25.26 19.70
N ASP A 678 31.04 26.22 19.28
CA ASP A 678 32.36 26.43 19.85
C ASP A 678 32.24 26.84 21.32
N PHE A 679 31.35 27.79 21.64
CA PHE A 679 31.10 28.20 23.02
C PHE A 679 30.60 27.04 23.89
N TYR A 680 29.68 26.21 23.39
CA TYR A 680 29.16 25.05 24.12
C TYR A 680 30.22 23.98 24.39
N LEU A 681 31.17 23.78 23.48
CA LEU A 681 32.27 22.82 23.68
C LEU A 681 33.20 23.25 24.79
N ASP A 682 33.40 24.58 24.98
CA ASP A 682 34.21 25.12 26.06
C ASP A 682 33.45 25.27 27.37
N HIS A 683 32.10 25.39 27.33
CA HIS A 683 31.23 25.66 28.48
C HIS A 683 30.00 24.74 28.47
N ILE A 684 30.20 23.45 28.77
CA ILE A 684 29.16 22.39 28.63
C ILE A 684 27.98 22.61 29.57
N ASP A 685 28.19 23.31 30.68
CA ASP A 685 27.17 23.56 31.69
C ASP A 685 26.27 24.79 31.43
N ALA A 686 26.63 25.62 30.44
CA ALA A 686 25.88 26.82 30.07
C ALA A 686 24.57 26.46 29.36
N LYS A 687 23.43 26.85 29.98
CA LYS A 687 22.08 26.58 29.46
C LYS A 687 21.38 27.78 28.83
N HIS A 688 21.76 28.98 29.24
CA HIS A 688 21.17 30.23 28.79
C HIS A 688 22.22 31.07 28.07
N LEU A 689 22.19 31.06 26.73
CA LEU A 689 23.17 31.76 25.90
C LEU A 689 22.62 33.10 25.42
N LEU A 690 23.48 34.07 25.31
CA LEU A 690 23.21 35.38 24.72
C LEU A 690 24.17 35.63 23.54
N ALA A 691 23.57 35.94 22.40
CA ALA A 691 24.33 36.44 21.22
C ALA A 691 24.24 37.97 21.17
N ASP A 692 25.35 38.63 21.30
CA ASP A 692 25.46 40.10 21.26
C ASP A 692 26.57 40.54 20.29
N VAL A 693 26.57 41.83 19.94
CA VAL A 693 27.60 42.42 19.05
C VAL A 693 28.68 43.07 19.87
N VAL A 694 29.91 42.59 19.70
CA VAL A 694 31.14 43.19 20.27
C VAL A 694 32.10 43.45 19.14
N ASP A 695 32.56 44.70 19.02
CA ASP A 695 33.53 45.13 17.99
C ASP A 695 33.10 44.75 16.54
N GLY A 696 31.78 44.72 16.26
CA GLY A 696 31.29 44.41 14.92
C GLY A 696 31.20 42.91 14.58
N HIS A 697 31.40 42.01 15.56
CA HIS A 697 31.24 40.57 15.45
C HIS A 697 30.20 40.04 16.45
N ILE A 698 29.57 38.95 16.11
CA ILE A 698 28.61 38.28 17.02
C ILE A 698 29.38 37.40 17.98
N VAL A 699 29.24 37.66 19.26
CA VAL A 699 29.90 36.94 20.35
C VAL A 699 28.80 36.22 21.17
N ILE A 700 29.06 34.97 21.49
CA ILE A 700 28.18 34.16 22.37
C ILE A 700 28.73 34.22 23.79
N SER A 701 27.87 34.48 24.74
CA SER A 701 28.19 34.53 26.18
C SER A 701 27.15 33.77 26.99
N ASP A 702 27.51 33.40 28.22
CA ASP A 702 26.54 32.84 29.18
C ASP A 702 25.75 33.98 29.84
N LYS A 703 24.46 34.01 29.61
CA LYS A 703 23.56 35.05 30.14
C LYS A 703 23.49 35.08 31.66
N ASP A 704 23.61 33.91 32.33
CA ASP A 704 23.55 33.79 33.77
C ASP A 704 24.86 34.29 34.42
N ALA A 705 26.01 34.10 33.74
CA ALA A 705 27.29 34.63 34.19
C ALA A 705 27.38 36.16 34.00
N ALA A 706 26.80 36.74 32.96
CA ALA A 706 26.75 38.18 32.70
C ALA A 706 25.94 38.93 33.77
N ASN A 707 24.79 38.39 34.19
CA ASN A 707 23.98 38.99 35.23
C ASN A 707 24.64 39.00 36.64
N THR A 708 25.55 38.03 36.90
CA THR A 708 26.32 38.00 38.15
C THR A 708 27.49 38.98 38.19
N SER A 709 27.95 39.47 37.06
CA SER A 709 29.02 40.47 36.98
C SER A 709 28.52 41.92 37.12
N ASP A 710 27.31 42.22 36.68
CA ASP A 710 26.70 43.54 36.86
C ASP A 710 26.25 43.79 38.30
N ASP A 711 25.79 42.75 39.05
CA ASP A 711 25.47 42.86 40.48
C ASP A 711 26.75 43.10 41.34
N LYS A 712 27.91 42.54 40.96
CA LYS A 712 29.16 42.80 41.66
C LYS A 712 29.75 44.18 41.39
N SER A 713 29.48 44.79 40.23
CA SER A 713 29.93 46.15 39.90
C SER A 713 29.04 47.23 40.58
N ALA A 714 27.79 46.90 40.95
CA ALA A 714 26.92 47.78 41.73
C ALA A 714 27.27 47.79 43.23
N ASP A 715 27.66 46.62 43.80
CA ASP A 715 28.10 46.52 45.19
C ASP A 715 29.48 47.15 45.46
N ASP A 716 30.42 47.11 44.51
CA ASP A 716 31.73 47.76 44.62
C ASP A 716 31.62 49.32 44.53
N LYS A 717 30.64 49.88 43.81
CA LYS A 717 30.39 51.33 43.78
C LYS A 717 29.73 51.86 45.04
N VAL A 718 28.97 51.05 45.73
CA VAL A 718 28.35 51.42 47.05
C VAL A 718 29.37 51.31 48.17
N ALA A 719 30.40 50.44 48.05
CA ALA A 719 31.46 50.33 49.04
C ALA A 719 32.53 51.44 48.97
N ASP A 720 32.72 52.07 47.78
CA ASP A 720 33.72 53.14 47.62
C ASP A 720 33.15 54.51 48.04
N ASP A 721 31.86 54.77 47.87
CA ASP A 721 31.21 55.96 48.38
C ASP A 721 31.06 56.02 49.94
N GLY A 722 31.09 54.85 50.60
CA GLY A 722 31.10 54.73 52.05
C GLY A 722 32.46 55.04 52.73
N LYS A 723 33.57 54.90 51.98
CA LYS A 723 34.91 55.21 52.53
C LYS A 723 35.35 56.68 52.35
N GLN A 724 34.73 57.46 51.48
CA GLN A 724 35.01 58.90 51.34
C GLN A 724 34.22 59.75 52.33
N ALA A 725 33.16 59.24 52.97
CA ALA A 725 32.38 59.97 54.01
C ALA A 725 33.01 59.92 55.38
N ASP A 726 33.81 58.90 55.74
CA ASP A 726 34.46 58.78 57.05
C ASP A 726 35.81 59.52 57.21
N ASP A 727 36.46 59.89 56.09
CA ASP A 727 37.72 60.63 56.13
C ASP A 727 37.55 62.18 56.20
N ALA A 728 36.32 62.69 56.01
CA ALA A 728 35.99 64.11 56.11
C ALA A 728 35.59 64.57 57.53
N ALA A 729 35.35 63.64 58.46
CA ALA A 729 34.90 63.97 59.84
C ALA A 729 36.00 63.97 60.90
N SER A 730 37.28 63.78 60.53
CA SER A 730 38.43 63.68 61.42
C SER A 730 39.46 64.82 61.34
N LYS A 731 39.17 65.99 60.73
CA LYS A 731 40.12 67.10 60.60
C LYS A 731 39.69 68.43 61.17
N ASP A 732 38.60 68.52 61.93
CA ASP A 732 38.25 69.69 62.65
C ASP A 732 38.20 69.44 64.16
N ASN A 733 39.30 69.17 64.76
CA ASN A 733 39.53 69.43 66.16
C ASN A 733 41.03 69.29 66.46
N LYS A 734 41.79 70.39 66.16
CA LYS A 734 42.92 70.91 66.95
C LYS A 734 43.30 72.30 66.43
#